data_a704f2330da594d5faa2f8ef1157927b
#
_entry.id   a704f2330da594d5faa2f8ef1157927b
#
_cell.length_a   1.000
_cell.length_b   1.000
_cell.length_c   1.000
_cell.angle_alpha   90.00
_cell.angle_beta   90.00
_cell.angle_gamma   90.00
#
_symmetry.space_group_name_H-M   'P 1'
#
loop_
_entity.id
_entity.type
_entity.pdbx_description
1 polymer ?
#
loop_
_entity_poly.entity_id
_entity_poly.type
_entity_poly.pdbx_seq_one_letter_code
_entity_poly.pdbx_strand_id
1 'polypeptide(L)'
;MRKLLPMAVLVISLVLLLVGCSVFKTDGGDKSQTEIYVKFDGGSITKGDFTKFITSLPNEQQEALNMAGQQVKLLNSMANEEAFYAKAKDLGYDKDPEVISLIESRLKPFYIQEFYALNIKDKASVSDNEVKKYYDENPDFFTEPAKATIRYIQAKDMDSAQDIMKDLTEKELQFSVVSSVKSINTYAKGNDGIIREVTNDGYIQGIGYDALLDSLIFSLPVDEDEIYGPYQSETGIHIFTILNRQNAYVKPFEEVKDLANSRALALKQKAISDQLIEKVKEDKNIKVANEVLEKIDFVDTSNNSQEILDKAVLTSKIDEFSWTAKDLIDNYNSINKNERMFIAQNSPQEILDHLLSKEVYYYQLKKDGLDKELNKTDKFNRNIRNIILSYTYQKLVVDKVNITDEMVEDYYNANKLEFSKPAYRNIELLVFENTDNAEDARLQYISAVNNEDTAEIERIMNEYASNDFDKRLINNVYSNGIVPGYGKDTILNTAIWNLPVNEVSDILTLKKDDQAAIFRVVHEEAIQYKPLNHVEPQIEGKLKRAESAQLFESLLEEFKDEFNFEIYEDKLRPTLNAEELFELAERQAKVGKYNDTVLYYDQIISAFPNGKDDYKAMFMKGFTQSEYMNDKQSAIQTFSKFLQKYPEGELNADAQVMLDILTGKTSIEIPDDLELQD
;
A
#
# COMPACT_ATOMS: atom_id res chain seq x y z
N MET A 1 -6.55 -14.43 -24.75
CA MET A 1 -6.93 -13.13 -24.19
C MET A 1 -8.44 -12.98 -24.15
N ARG A 2 -9.09 -13.52 -23.14
CA ARG A 2 -10.52 -13.28 -22.88
C ARG A 2 -10.75 -13.35 -21.37
N LYS A 3 -11.38 -12.30 -20.81
CA LYS A 3 -11.93 -12.20 -19.46
C LYS A 3 -10.96 -11.87 -18.32
N LEU A 4 -10.41 -10.66 -18.32
CA LEU A 4 -9.86 -10.01 -17.10
C LEU A 4 -10.72 -8.81 -16.63
N LEU A 5 -11.90 -8.61 -17.20
CA LEU A 5 -12.73 -7.44 -16.88
C LEU A 5 -13.76 -7.62 -15.74
N PRO A 6 -14.17 -8.83 -15.29
CA PRO A 6 -15.09 -8.90 -14.15
C PRO A 6 -14.42 -8.79 -12.77
N MET A 7 -13.10 -8.91 -12.68
CA MET A 7 -12.41 -8.91 -11.36
C MET A 7 -12.29 -7.53 -10.70
N ALA A 8 -12.24 -6.45 -11.48
CA ALA A 8 -12.18 -5.09 -10.94
C ALA A 8 -13.53 -4.61 -10.39
N VAL A 9 -14.63 -5.07 -10.96
CA VAL A 9 -15.99 -4.71 -10.51
C VAL A 9 -16.34 -5.46 -9.21
N LEU A 10 -15.88 -6.70 -9.05
CA LEU A 10 -16.15 -7.49 -7.84
C LEU A 10 -15.35 -6.99 -6.62
N VAL A 11 -14.14 -6.48 -6.84
CA VAL A 11 -13.32 -5.88 -5.76
C VAL A 11 -13.92 -4.53 -5.32
N ILE A 12 -14.55 -3.77 -6.23
CA ILE A 12 -15.23 -2.52 -5.88
C ILE A 12 -16.51 -2.81 -5.08
N SER A 13 -17.28 -3.86 -5.41
CA SER A 13 -18.47 -4.22 -4.62
C SER A 13 -18.11 -4.76 -3.22
N LEU A 14 -17.00 -5.47 -3.07
CA LEU A 14 -16.57 -5.98 -1.76
C LEU A 14 -15.91 -4.89 -0.89
N VAL A 15 -15.27 -3.89 -1.50
CA VAL A 15 -14.71 -2.72 -0.78
C VAL A 15 -15.81 -1.71 -0.42
N LEU A 16 -16.90 -1.63 -1.19
CA LEU A 16 -18.07 -0.80 -0.87
C LEU A 16 -18.91 -1.35 0.30
N LEU A 17 -18.84 -2.67 0.60
CA LEU A 17 -19.41 -3.26 1.82
C LEU A 17 -18.77 -2.75 3.13
N LEU A 18 -17.67 -2.01 3.05
CA LEU A 18 -17.00 -1.43 4.22
C LEU A 18 -17.43 0.00 4.54
N VAL A 19 -18.33 0.61 3.73
CA VAL A 19 -18.80 2.00 3.93
C VAL A 19 -20.29 1.97 4.17
N GLY A 20 -20.70 1.51 5.35
CA GLY A 20 -22.11 1.35 5.71
C GLY A 20 -22.93 2.64 5.65
N CYS A 21 -24.08 2.58 5.00
CA CYS A 21 -25.13 3.58 5.09
C CYS A 21 -25.97 3.33 6.34
N SER A 22 -26.01 4.28 7.25
CA SER A 22 -27.01 4.27 8.32
C SER A 22 -28.28 4.96 7.83
N VAL A 23 -29.44 4.32 8.03
CA VAL A 23 -30.74 4.99 7.84
C VAL A 23 -30.83 6.13 8.87
N PHE A 24 -30.76 7.38 8.39
CA PHE A 24 -30.82 8.56 9.23
C PHE A 24 -32.27 9.02 9.38
N LYS A 25 -32.71 9.25 10.62
CA LYS A 25 -33.86 10.10 10.87
C LYS A 25 -33.41 11.54 10.60
N THR A 26 -33.90 12.14 9.53
CA THR A 26 -33.71 13.57 9.24
C THR A 26 -34.57 14.40 10.14
N ASP A 27 -33.94 15.19 11.02
CA ASP A 27 -34.61 16.36 11.62
C ASP A 27 -34.75 17.46 10.56
N GLY A 28 -35.94 17.99 10.44
CA GLY A 28 -36.51 18.98 9.58
C GLY A 28 -35.58 19.91 8.79
N GLY A 29 -35.31 19.58 7.54
CA GLY A 29 -34.63 20.40 6.56
C GLY A 29 -35.20 20.13 5.17
N ASP A 30 -34.96 20.98 4.23
CA ASP A 30 -35.37 21.03 2.82
C ASP A 30 -36.13 19.79 2.30
N LYS A 31 -37.39 20.00 1.89
CA LYS A 31 -38.28 18.95 1.35
C LYS A 31 -37.69 18.16 0.18
N SER A 32 -36.68 18.69 -0.52
CA SER A 32 -35.98 18.01 -1.60
C SER A 32 -35.13 16.84 -1.10
N GLN A 33 -34.66 16.87 0.15
CA GLN A 33 -33.82 15.83 0.75
C GLN A 33 -34.62 14.61 1.24
N THR A 34 -35.94 14.72 1.36
CA THR A 34 -36.85 13.64 1.80
C THR A 34 -37.38 12.79 0.64
N GLU A 35 -37.00 13.08 -0.60
CA GLU A 35 -37.35 12.29 -1.77
C GLU A 35 -36.80 10.86 -1.62
N ILE A 36 -37.69 9.86 -1.78
CA ILE A 36 -37.32 8.44 -1.61
C ILE A 36 -36.70 7.91 -2.91
N TYR A 37 -35.50 7.39 -2.82
CA TYR A 37 -34.77 6.70 -3.89
C TYR A 37 -34.92 5.18 -3.81
N VAL A 38 -34.98 4.61 -2.60
CA VAL A 38 -35.30 3.21 -2.36
C VAL A 38 -36.31 3.11 -1.25
N LYS A 39 -37.33 2.27 -1.42
CA LYS A 39 -38.33 1.97 -0.40
C LYS A 39 -38.34 0.47 -0.16
N PHE A 40 -38.45 0.05 1.11
CA PHE A 40 -38.50 -1.36 1.50
C PHE A 40 -39.24 -1.51 2.84
N ASP A 41 -39.59 -2.74 3.20
CA ASP A 41 -40.23 -3.04 4.48
C ASP A 41 -39.28 -2.70 5.64
N GLY A 42 -39.68 -1.74 6.44
CA GLY A 42 -38.92 -1.26 7.60
C GLY A 42 -38.01 -0.07 7.35
N GLY A 43 -37.95 0.49 6.10
CA GLY A 43 -37.12 1.65 5.84
C GLY A 43 -37.20 2.25 4.44
N SER A 44 -36.33 3.22 4.22
CA SER A 44 -36.10 3.82 2.90
C SER A 44 -34.72 4.43 2.81
N ILE A 45 -34.20 4.58 1.61
CA ILE A 45 -33.04 5.42 1.31
C ILE A 45 -33.55 6.68 0.62
N THR A 46 -33.29 7.83 1.24
CA THR A 46 -33.69 9.12 0.71
C THR A 46 -32.59 9.75 -0.14
N LYS A 47 -32.93 10.78 -0.89
CA LYS A 47 -31.96 11.65 -1.58
C LYS A 47 -30.95 12.24 -0.59
N GLY A 48 -31.37 12.61 0.62
CA GLY A 48 -30.49 13.10 1.68
C GLY A 48 -29.48 12.08 2.11
N ASP A 49 -29.87 10.81 2.33
CA ASP A 49 -28.98 9.70 2.67
C ASP A 49 -27.96 9.45 1.56
N PHE A 50 -28.43 9.43 0.33
CA PHE A 50 -27.59 9.23 -0.85
C PHE A 50 -26.57 10.37 -1.02
N THR A 51 -27.00 11.63 -0.88
CA THR A 51 -26.12 12.80 -0.97
C THR A 51 -25.09 12.82 0.16
N LYS A 52 -25.53 12.53 1.40
CA LYS A 52 -24.64 12.45 2.56
C LYS A 52 -23.56 11.37 2.37
N PHE A 53 -23.94 10.24 1.78
CA PHE A 53 -22.97 9.20 1.46
C PHE A 53 -21.92 9.70 0.46
N ILE A 54 -22.35 10.28 -0.67
CA ILE A 54 -21.42 10.82 -1.69
C ILE A 54 -20.47 11.84 -1.07
N THR A 55 -20.99 12.81 -0.30
CA THR A 55 -20.17 13.86 0.32
C THR A 55 -19.18 13.34 1.38
N SER A 56 -19.39 12.14 1.89
CA SER A 56 -18.47 11.47 2.83
C SER A 56 -17.27 10.82 2.14
N LEU A 57 -17.29 10.67 0.81
CA LEU A 57 -16.22 10.05 0.02
C LEU A 57 -15.10 11.05 -0.29
N PRO A 58 -13.86 10.57 -0.56
CA PRO A 58 -12.79 11.41 -1.10
C PRO A 58 -13.20 12.09 -2.42
N ASN A 59 -12.68 13.29 -2.68
CA ASN A 59 -13.04 14.11 -3.84
C ASN A 59 -12.93 13.36 -5.18
N GLU A 60 -11.87 12.57 -5.38
CA GLU A 60 -11.68 11.78 -6.60
C GLU A 60 -12.80 10.76 -6.82
N GLN A 61 -13.32 10.15 -5.74
CA GLN A 61 -14.44 9.22 -5.82
C GLN A 61 -15.78 9.94 -6.04
N GLN A 62 -15.95 11.14 -5.46
CA GLN A 62 -17.13 11.97 -5.71
C GLN A 62 -17.21 12.38 -7.18
N GLU A 63 -16.08 12.77 -7.80
CA GLU A 63 -16.03 13.10 -9.23
C GLU A 63 -16.43 11.91 -10.11
N ALA A 64 -15.96 10.71 -9.79
CA ALA A 64 -16.35 9.49 -10.52
C ALA A 64 -17.85 9.18 -10.41
N LEU A 65 -18.49 9.56 -9.29
CA LEU A 65 -19.93 9.36 -9.05
C LEU A 65 -20.82 10.43 -9.69
N ASN A 66 -20.27 11.51 -10.26
CA ASN A 66 -21.05 12.48 -11.01
C ASN A 66 -21.67 11.90 -12.30
N MET A 67 -21.26 10.70 -12.70
CA MET A 67 -21.86 9.98 -13.83
C MET A 67 -23.13 9.24 -13.39
N ALA A 68 -24.23 9.39 -14.13
CA ALA A 68 -25.52 8.76 -13.80
C ALA A 68 -25.42 7.24 -13.65
N GLY A 69 -24.66 6.58 -14.50
CA GLY A 69 -24.46 5.12 -14.41
C GLY A 69 -23.72 4.67 -13.15
N GLN A 70 -22.82 5.50 -12.61
CA GLN A 70 -22.13 5.19 -11.36
C GLN A 70 -23.02 5.47 -10.15
N GLN A 71 -23.87 6.49 -10.22
CA GLN A 71 -24.86 6.77 -9.18
C GLN A 71 -25.89 5.64 -9.07
N VAL A 72 -26.35 5.09 -10.20
CA VAL A 72 -27.25 3.92 -10.22
C VAL A 72 -26.58 2.71 -9.57
N LYS A 73 -25.31 2.42 -9.90
CA LYS A 73 -24.55 1.34 -9.25
C LYS A 73 -24.42 1.56 -7.75
N LEU A 74 -24.15 2.80 -7.33
CA LEU A 74 -24.06 3.15 -5.92
C LEU A 74 -25.40 2.95 -5.21
N LEU A 75 -26.53 3.42 -5.80
CA LEU A 75 -27.85 3.25 -5.24
C LEU A 75 -28.22 1.77 -5.07
N ASN A 76 -27.93 0.96 -6.09
CA ASN A 76 -28.13 -0.49 -6.02
C ASN A 76 -27.25 -1.14 -4.95
N SER A 77 -26.00 -0.69 -4.80
CA SER A 77 -25.11 -1.16 -3.72
C SER A 77 -25.65 -0.82 -2.33
N MET A 78 -26.18 0.40 -2.16
CA MET A 78 -26.83 0.81 -0.90
C MET A 78 -28.09 -0.02 -0.63
N ALA A 79 -28.91 -0.28 -1.65
CA ALA A 79 -30.08 -1.14 -1.54
C ALA A 79 -29.71 -2.59 -1.17
N ASN A 80 -28.65 -3.14 -1.78
CA ASN A 80 -28.13 -4.46 -1.47
C ASN A 80 -27.69 -4.58 -0.01
N GLU A 81 -27.00 -3.56 0.49
CA GLU A 81 -26.57 -3.51 1.91
C GLU A 81 -27.77 -3.47 2.85
N GLU A 82 -28.80 -2.65 2.53
CA GLU A 82 -30.03 -2.58 3.33
C GLU A 82 -30.80 -3.90 3.29
N ALA A 83 -30.90 -4.57 2.15
CA ALA A 83 -31.56 -5.88 2.05
C ALA A 83 -30.88 -6.94 2.92
N PHE A 84 -29.55 -6.98 2.86
CA PHE A 84 -28.76 -7.90 3.66
C PHE A 84 -28.83 -7.61 5.16
N TYR A 85 -28.86 -6.33 5.53
CA TYR A 85 -29.04 -5.89 6.91
C TYR A 85 -30.47 -6.14 7.44
N ALA A 86 -31.47 -5.96 6.60
CA ALA A 86 -32.85 -6.30 6.94
C ALA A 86 -32.96 -7.80 7.29
N LYS A 87 -32.36 -8.66 6.47
CA LYS A 87 -32.30 -10.10 6.73
C LYS A 87 -31.53 -10.44 8.01
N ALA A 88 -30.43 -9.75 8.28
CA ALA A 88 -29.68 -9.94 9.53
C ALA A 88 -30.55 -9.64 10.76
N LYS A 89 -31.37 -8.59 10.72
CA LYS A 89 -32.30 -8.26 11.81
C LYS A 89 -33.48 -9.22 11.91
N ASP A 90 -34.02 -9.68 10.80
CA ASP A 90 -35.09 -10.68 10.74
C ASP A 90 -34.63 -11.99 11.42
N LEU A 91 -33.36 -12.41 11.17
CA LEU A 91 -32.74 -13.56 11.80
C LEU A 91 -32.30 -13.31 13.27
N GLY A 92 -32.46 -12.07 13.76
CA GLY A 92 -32.11 -11.72 15.15
C GLY A 92 -30.60 -11.59 15.40
N TYR A 93 -29.77 -11.49 14.36
CA TYR A 93 -28.31 -11.39 14.52
C TYR A 93 -27.86 -10.08 15.20
N ASP A 94 -28.65 -9.03 15.11
CA ASP A 94 -28.43 -7.77 15.85
C ASP A 94 -28.56 -7.92 17.37
N LYS A 95 -29.16 -9.02 17.84
CA LYS A 95 -29.40 -9.35 19.26
C LYS A 95 -28.73 -10.66 19.68
N ASP A 96 -28.04 -11.32 18.77
CA ASP A 96 -27.32 -12.57 19.05
C ASP A 96 -26.19 -12.32 20.06
N PRO A 97 -26.10 -13.09 21.16
CA PRO A 97 -25.05 -12.93 22.18
C PRO A 97 -23.63 -13.03 21.59
N GLU A 98 -23.39 -13.89 20.59
CA GLU A 98 -22.11 -14.00 19.90
C GLU A 98 -21.76 -12.70 19.16
N VAL A 99 -22.74 -12.13 18.46
CA VAL A 99 -22.57 -10.86 17.72
C VAL A 99 -22.39 -9.69 18.68
N ILE A 100 -23.14 -9.65 19.79
CA ILE A 100 -22.97 -8.62 20.82
C ILE A 100 -21.56 -8.67 21.40
N SER A 101 -21.08 -9.87 21.76
CA SER A 101 -19.71 -10.05 22.25
C SER A 101 -18.67 -9.63 21.21
N LEU A 102 -18.89 -9.93 19.94
CA LEU A 102 -18.02 -9.52 18.84
C LEU A 102 -18.00 -8.00 18.67
N ILE A 103 -19.16 -7.34 18.76
CA ILE A 103 -19.28 -5.88 18.72
C ILE A 103 -18.50 -5.26 19.89
N GLU A 104 -18.72 -5.77 21.11
CA GLU A 104 -18.03 -5.25 22.28
C GLU A 104 -16.50 -5.40 22.16
N SER A 105 -16.03 -6.58 21.78
CA SER A 105 -14.59 -6.82 21.63
C SER A 105 -13.94 -5.94 20.56
N ARG A 106 -14.57 -5.75 19.40
CA ARG A 106 -14.04 -4.95 18.30
C ARG A 106 -14.13 -3.45 18.56
N LEU A 107 -15.16 -2.98 19.25
CA LEU A 107 -15.35 -1.56 19.55
C LEU A 107 -14.65 -1.10 20.83
N LYS A 108 -14.26 -1.99 21.74
CA LYS A 108 -13.58 -1.65 22.99
C LYS A 108 -12.41 -0.67 22.83
N PRO A 109 -11.48 -0.84 21.88
CA PRO A 109 -10.39 0.13 21.68
C PRO A 109 -10.90 1.54 21.30
N PHE A 110 -11.95 1.60 20.46
CA PHE A 110 -12.55 2.86 20.04
C PHE A 110 -13.30 3.55 21.21
N TYR A 111 -14.00 2.80 22.02
CA TYR A 111 -14.63 3.32 23.24
C TYR A 111 -13.61 3.89 24.20
N ILE A 112 -12.51 3.20 24.42
CA ILE A 112 -11.40 3.65 25.29
C ILE A 112 -10.82 4.96 24.75
N GLN A 113 -10.60 5.05 23.44
CA GLN A 113 -10.08 6.26 22.78
C GLN A 113 -11.03 7.45 22.94
N GLU A 114 -12.33 7.27 22.69
CA GLU A 114 -13.33 8.33 22.86
C GLU A 114 -13.48 8.73 24.32
N PHE A 115 -13.48 7.77 25.24
CA PHE A 115 -13.50 8.09 26.67
C PHE A 115 -12.31 8.95 27.09
N TYR A 116 -11.11 8.57 26.66
CA TYR A 116 -9.89 9.35 26.93
C TYR A 116 -9.98 10.75 26.33
N ALA A 117 -10.43 10.88 25.10
CA ALA A 117 -10.60 12.18 24.46
C ALA A 117 -11.55 13.09 25.27
N LEU A 118 -12.77 12.61 25.55
CA LEU A 118 -13.81 13.40 26.20
C LEU A 118 -13.57 13.65 27.69
N ASN A 119 -12.93 12.72 28.41
CA ASN A 119 -12.85 12.78 29.87
C ASN A 119 -11.45 13.12 30.41
N ILE A 120 -10.43 12.99 29.59
CA ILE A 120 -9.05 13.32 29.98
C ILE A 120 -8.53 14.49 29.13
N LYS A 121 -8.46 14.29 27.79
CA LYS A 121 -7.85 15.25 26.88
C LYS A 121 -8.61 16.58 26.85
N ASP A 122 -9.92 16.56 26.63
CA ASP A 122 -10.76 17.76 26.49
C ASP A 122 -10.95 18.49 27.83
N LYS A 123 -10.78 17.77 28.94
CA LYS A 123 -10.84 18.35 30.29
C LYS A 123 -9.52 18.93 30.76
N ALA A 124 -8.43 18.57 30.11
CA ALA A 124 -7.11 19.12 30.44
C ALA A 124 -6.88 20.44 29.74
N SER A 125 -6.57 21.46 30.50
CA SER A 125 -6.08 22.75 30.00
C SER A 125 -4.97 23.25 30.86
N VAL A 126 -4.04 23.96 30.29
CA VAL A 126 -2.93 24.63 31.01
C VAL A 126 -2.94 26.11 30.69
N SER A 127 -2.74 26.92 31.70
CA SER A 127 -2.56 28.36 31.56
C SER A 127 -1.10 28.70 31.22
N ASP A 128 -0.85 29.86 30.65
CA ASP A 128 0.54 30.36 30.41
C ASP A 128 1.41 30.31 31.65
N ASN A 129 0.83 30.57 32.84
CA ASN A 129 1.56 30.49 34.10
C ASN A 129 1.96 29.06 34.47
N GLU A 130 1.10 28.08 34.23
CA GLU A 130 1.43 26.66 34.45
C GLU A 130 2.48 26.19 33.45
N VAL A 131 2.43 26.63 32.19
CA VAL A 131 3.44 26.34 31.17
C VAL A 131 4.80 26.93 31.54
N LYS A 132 4.82 28.19 31.98
CA LYS A 132 6.04 28.84 32.43
C LYS A 132 6.62 28.18 33.68
N LYS A 133 5.77 27.83 34.64
CA LYS A 133 6.16 27.07 35.83
C LYS A 133 6.78 25.72 35.46
N TYR A 134 6.17 24.97 34.52
CA TYR A 134 6.72 23.70 34.07
C TYR A 134 8.13 23.87 33.46
N TYR A 135 8.31 24.90 32.62
CA TYR A 135 9.63 25.22 32.08
C TYR A 135 10.66 25.52 33.17
N ASP A 136 10.31 26.36 34.15
CA ASP A 136 11.22 26.76 35.23
C ASP A 136 11.59 25.59 36.15
N GLU A 137 10.67 24.66 36.39
CA GLU A 137 10.86 23.48 37.25
C GLU A 137 11.56 22.31 36.54
N ASN A 138 11.66 22.34 35.21
CA ASN A 138 12.21 21.22 34.41
C ASN A 138 13.25 21.69 33.37
N PRO A 139 14.31 22.44 33.79
CA PRO A 139 15.27 23.01 32.85
C PRO A 139 15.99 21.97 31.99
N ASP A 140 16.20 20.75 32.48
CA ASP A 140 16.91 19.69 31.79
C ASP A 140 16.25 19.30 30.45
N PHE A 141 14.92 19.38 30.40
CA PHE A 141 14.18 19.10 29.14
C PHE A 141 14.35 20.16 28.06
N PHE A 142 14.84 21.32 28.43
CA PHE A 142 15.00 22.50 27.58
C PHE A 142 16.47 22.90 27.43
N THR A 143 17.38 22.09 27.96
CA THR A 143 18.81 22.33 27.87
C THR A 143 19.38 21.81 26.56
N GLU A 144 19.98 22.72 25.80
CA GLU A 144 20.85 22.34 24.69
C GLU A 144 22.18 21.87 25.29
N PRO A 145 22.64 20.65 24.99
CA PRO A 145 23.90 20.16 25.55
C PRO A 145 25.10 20.99 25.08
N ALA A 146 26.16 20.94 25.83
CA ALA A 146 27.43 21.50 25.39
C ALA A 146 27.89 20.82 24.09
N LYS A 147 28.43 21.60 23.16
CA LYS A 147 28.92 21.10 21.86
C LYS A 147 30.32 21.60 21.60
N ALA A 148 31.14 20.76 21.00
CA ALA A 148 32.47 21.09 20.57
C ALA A 148 32.74 20.70 19.13
N THR A 149 33.64 21.41 18.48
CA THR A 149 34.24 20.99 17.20
C THR A 149 35.73 20.83 17.43
N ILE A 150 36.27 19.70 17.04
CA ILE A 150 37.67 19.36 17.21
C ILE A 150 38.33 19.01 15.88
N ARG A 151 39.63 19.26 15.75
CA ARG A 151 40.49 18.52 14.83
C ARG A 151 40.98 17.28 15.56
N TYR A 152 41.07 16.15 14.88
CA TYR A 152 41.29 14.86 15.52
C TYR A 152 42.17 13.93 14.71
N ILE A 153 43.11 13.27 15.38
CA ILE A 153 43.92 12.19 14.86
C ILE A 153 43.89 11.03 15.87
N GLN A 154 43.63 9.83 15.37
CA GLN A 154 43.81 8.61 16.13
C GLN A 154 45.13 7.94 15.70
N ALA A 155 46.07 7.82 16.62
CA ALA A 155 47.33 7.14 16.34
C ALA A 155 47.17 5.63 16.51
N LYS A 156 47.99 4.88 15.75
CA LYS A 156 48.01 3.42 15.78
C LYS A 156 48.62 2.87 17.09
N ASP A 157 49.68 3.49 17.53
CA ASP A 157 50.46 3.15 18.71
C ASP A 157 51.17 4.41 19.27
N MET A 158 51.79 4.32 20.43
CA MET A 158 52.40 5.48 21.11
C MET A 158 53.60 6.03 20.33
N ASP A 159 54.37 5.19 19.63
CA ASP A 159 55.50 5.65 18.79
C ASP A 159 54.98 6.48 17.62
N SER A 160 53.94 6.00 16.96
CA SER A 160 53.24 6.75 15.89
C SER A 160 52.65 8.06 16.41
N ALA A 161 52.13 8.07 17.64
CA ALA A 161 51.59 9.29 18.25
C ALA A 161 52.68 10.33 18.49
N GLN A 162 53.87 9.93 18.99
CA GLN A 162 55.01 10.82 19.16
C GLN A 162 55.51 11.40 17.84
N ASP A 163 55.56 10.59 16.78
CA ASP A 163 55.92 11.04 15.42
C ASP A 163 54.88 12.04 14.87
N ILE A 164 53.57 11.81 15.12
CA ILE A 164 52.52 12.74 14.76
C ILE A 164 52.70 14.04 15.50
N MET A 165 52.94 14.01 16.80
CA MET A 165 53.20 15.21 17.59
C MET A 165 54.37 16.03 17.06
N LYS A 166 55.53 15.39 16.73
CA LYS A 166 56.66 16.07 16.11
C LYS A 166 56.33 16.71 14.78
N ASP A 167 55.54 16.02 13.94
CA ASP A 167 55.11 16.56 12.65
C ASP A 167 54.28 17.84 12.85
N LEU A 168 53.41 17.86 13.84
CA LEU A 168 52.57 18.98 14.13
C LEU A 168 53.25 20.16 14.85
N THR A 169 54.18 19.85 15.82
CA THR A 169 54.74 20.89 16.71
C THR A 169 56.14 21.33 16.29
N GLU A 170 57.01 20.44 15.78
CA GLU A 170 58.38 20.75 15.37
C GLU A 170 58.49 21.10 13.90
N LYS A 171 57.71 20.41 13.03
CA LYS A 171 57.73 20.63 11.58
C LYS A 171 56.57 21.53 11.11
N GLU A 172 55.68 21.95 12.02
CA GLU A 172 54.55 22.86 11.79
C GLU A 172 53.70 22.41 10.59
N LEU A 173 53.52 21.10 10.36
CA LEU A 173 52.68 20.61 9.29
C LEU A 173 51.19 20.83 9.59
N GLN A 174 50.44 21.10 8.56
CA GLN A 174 48.99 21.31 8.73
C GLN A 174 48.30 20.06 9.29
N PHE A 175 47.47 20.24 10.30
CA PHE A 175 46.77 19.19 11.01
C PHE A 175 45.95 18.28 10.06
N SER A 176 45.26 18.87 9.11
CA SER A 176 44.46 18.13 8.10
C SER A 176 45.35 17.21 7.23
N VAL A 177 46.54 17.67 6.85
CA VAL A 177 47.51 16.87 6.07
C VAL A 177 47.99 15.70 6.91
N VAL A 178 48.42 15.95 8.15
CA VAL A 178 48.87 14.88 9.05
C VAL A 178 47.74 13.89 9.36
N SER A 179 46.53 14.37 9.59
CA SER A 179 45.35 13.56 9.80
C SER A 179 45.04 12.65 8.60
N SER A 180 45.06 13.20 7.38
CA SER A 180 44.79 12.43 6.16
C SER A 180 45.76 11.31 5.90
N VAL A 181 47.04 11.48 6.31
CA VAL A 181 48.15 10.50 6.07
C VAL A 181 48.27 9.51 7.24
N LYS A 182 48.29 10.00 8.48
CA LYS A 182 48.73 9.22 9.64
C LYS A 182 47.59 8.75 10.56
N SER A 183 46.38 9.36 10.51
CA SER A 183 45.29 8.90 11.35
C SER A 183 44.80 7.53 10.94
N ILE A 184 44.48 6.66 11.90
CA ILE A 184 43.75 5.42 11.64
C ILE A 184 42.23 5.59 11.67
N ASN A 185 41.73 6.72 12.16
CA ASN A 185 40.31 7.03 12.21
C ASN A 185 39.79 7.45 10.82
N THR A 186 38.99 6.60 10.22
CA THR A 186 38.48 6.82 8.85
C THR A 186 37.44 7.94 8.77
N TYR A 187 36.69 8.17 9.85
CA TYR A 187 35.68 9.23 9.90
C TYR A 187 36.33 10.61 9.86
N ALA A 188 37.30 10.85 10.73
CA ALA A 188 38.04 12.11 10.74
C ALA A 188 38.81 12.35 9.42
N LYS A 189 39.48 11.32 8.90
CA LYS A 189 40.17 11.40 7.59
C LYS A 189 39.23 11.86 6.44
N GLY A 190 38.02 11.33 6.40
CA GLY A 190 37.00 11.69 5.39
C GLY A 190 36.42 13.08 5.56
N ASN A 191 36.74 13.79 6.69
CA ASN A 191 36.19 15.09 7.04
C ASN A 191 37.31 16.11 7.35
N ASP A 192 38.42 16.08 6.63
CA ASP A 192 39.60 16.97 6.78
C ASP A 192 40.19 17.00 8.20
N GLY A 193 40.09 15.91 8.91
CA GLY A 193 40.51 15.79 10.32
C GLY A 193 39.55 16.43 11.31
N ILE A 194 38.32 16.81 10.91
CA ILE A 194 37.38 17.53 11.76
C ILE A 194 36.24 16.63 12.22
N ILE A 195 35.96 16.61 13.53
CA ILE A 195 34.73 16.07 14.12
C ILE A 195 33.91 17.23 14.67
N ARG A 196 32.69 17.39 14.11
CA ARG A 196 31.75 18.45 14.46
C ARG A 196 30.67 17.92 15.40
N GLU A 197 30.02 18.83 16.12
CA GLU A 197 28.84 18.54 16.96
C GLU A 197 29.14 17.43 18.02
N VAL A 198 30.35 17.38 18.54
CA VAL A 198 30.65 16.51 19.69
C VAL A 198 29.83 16.99 20.87
N THR A 199 28.97 16.18 21.42
CA THR A 199 28.14 16.46 22.60
C THR A 199 28.76 15.85 23.84
N ASN A 200 28.59 16.55 25.00
CA ASN A 200 29.13 16.08 26.28
C ASN A 200 28.24 14.96 26.88
N ASP A 201 28.21 13.82 26.21
CA ASP A 201 27.45 12.65 26.62
C ASP A 201 28.27 11.35 26.56
N GLY A 202 29.58 11.49 26.35
CA GLY A 202 30.54 10.41 26.24
C GLY A 202 30.60 9.75 24.86
N TYR A 203 29.68 10.05 23.94
CA TYR A 203 29.70 9.48 22.58
C TYR A 203 30.27 10.46 21.56
N ILE A 204 31.32 10.03 20.86
CA ILE A 204 31.99 10.83 19.83
C ILE A 204 31.86 10.17 18.48
N GLN A 205 31.29 10.87 17.51
CA GLN A 205 31.03 10.34 16.18
C GLN A 205 32.32 9.86 15.49
N GLY A 206 32.33 8.63 15.02
CA GLY A 206 33.49 7.99 14.39
C GLY A 206 34.49 7.36 15.39
N ILE A 207 34.29 7.52 16.70
CA ILE A 207 35.10 6.94 17.76
C ILE A 207 34.28 5.97 18.60
N GLY A 208 33.10 6.36 19.02
CA GLY A 208 32.23 5.63 19.94
C GLY A 208 32.21 6.26 21.32
N TYR A 209 31.83 5.48 22.34
CA TYR A 209 31.84 5.92 23.73
C TYR A 209 33.26 5.99 24.29
N ASP A 210 33.67 7.20 24.71
CA ASP A 210 34.97 7.47 25.32
C ASP A 210 34.87 8.58 26.36
N ALA A 211 34.62 8.22 27.59
CA ALA A 211 34.43 9.15 28.68
C ALA A 211 35.68 10.01 29.02
N LEU A 212 36.87 9.46 28.75
CA LEU A 212 38.12 10.20 28.99
C LEU A 212 38.28 11.29 27.92
N LEU A 213 38.16 10.94 26.66
CA LEU A 213 38.30 11.89 25.54
C LEU A 213 37.21 12.96 25.62
N ASP A 214 35.98 12.58 25.90
CA ASP A 214 34.86 13.50 26.12
C ASP A 214 35.16 14.51 27.23
N SER A 215 35.57 14.02 28.39
CA SER A 215 35.95 14.87 29.53
C SER A 215 37.09 15.82 29.15
N LEU A 216 38.10 15.41 28.41
CA LEU A 216 39.21 16.25 27.96
C LEU A 216 38.72 17.32 26.96
N ILE A 217 37.89 16.98 26.00
CA ILE A 217 37.32 17.93 25.01
C ILE A 217 36.55 19.03 25.72
N PHE A 218 35.81 18.71 26.79
CA PHE A 218 34.97 19.66 27.48
C PHE A 218 35.65 20.37 28.67
N SER A 219 36.82 19.93 29.13
CA SER A 219 37.56 20.56 30.26
C SER A 219 38.78 21.39 29.83
N LEU A 220 39.48 21.00 28.79
CA LEU A 220 40.69 21.69 28.31
C LEU A 220 40.34 23.06 27.69
N PRO A 221 41.25 24.04 27.65
CA PRO A 221 41.02 25.32 26.98
C PRO A 221 40.64 25.16 25.50
N VAL A 222 39.87 26.11 24.99
CA VAL A 222 39.62 26.21 23.54
C VAL A 222 40.74 27.05 22.93
N ASP A 223 41.62 26.38 22.20
CA ASP A 223 42.71 27.01 21.46
C ASP A 223 42.99 26.18 20.22
N GLU A 224 42.84 26.80 19.03
CA GLU A 224 43.01 26.12 17.77
C GLU A 224 44.48 25.84 17.40
N ASP A 225 45.41 26.53 18.08
CA ASP A 225 46.84 26.38 17.89
C ASP A 225 47.45 25.37 18.88
N GLU A 226 46.75 25.07 20.01
CA GLU A 226 47.18 24.12 21.01
C GLU A 226 46.83 22.68 20.62
N ILE A 227 47.83 21.80 20.62
CA ILE A 227 47.66 20.40 20.30
C ILE A 227 47.68 19.58 21.58
N TYR A 228 46.55 18.94 21.87
CA TYR A 228 46.32 18.10 23.03
C TYR A 228 46.64 16.63 22.74
N GLY A 229 47.37 16.01 23.66
CA GLY A 229 47.73 14.58 23.57
C GLY A 229 49.22 14.33 23.50
N PRO A 230 49.64 13.08 23.24
CA PRO A 230 48.78 11.92 23.04
C PRO A 230 48.13 11.46 24.36
N TYR A 231 46.84 11.22 24.35
CA TYR A 231 46.06 10.61 25.42
C TYR A 231 45.63 9.21 25.06
N GLN A 232 45.79 8.25 25.95
CA GLN A 232 45.38 6.87 25.74
C GLN A 232 44.12 6.55 26.51
N SER A 233 43.13 5.99 25.80
CA SER A 233 41.89 5.46 26.36
C SER A 233 41.59 4.05 25.88
N GLU A 234 40.41 3.53 26.20
CA GLU A 234 39.98 2.22 25.72
C GLU A 234 39.72 2.21 24.20
N THR A 235 39.36 3.37 23.60
CA THR A 235 39.05 3.49 22.16
C THR A 235 40.30 3.78 21.32
N GLY A 236 41.47 4.13 21.95
CA GLY A 236 42.73 4.32 21.24
C GLY A 236 43.64 5.41 21.81
N ILE A 237 44.52 5.92 20.96
CA ILE A 237 45.45 7.00 21.30
C ILE A 237 45.06 8.25 20.54
N HIS A 238 44.72 9.34 21.24
CA HIS A 238 44.04 10.50 20.73
C HIS A 238 44.97 11.72 20.74
N ILE A 239 45.01 12.45 19.64
CA ILE A 239 45.65 13.75 19.47
C ILE A 239 44.58 14.67 18.86
N PHE A 240 44.31 15.81 19.47
CA PHE A 240 43.27 16.70 19.01
C PHE A 240 43.55 18.16 19.33
N THR A 241 42.81 19.04 18.69
CA THR A 241 42.77 20.48 18.93
C THR A 241 41.30 20.89 19.06
N ILE A 242 40.96 21.76 20.00
CA ILE A 242 39.59 22.23 20.22
C ILE A 242 39.37 23.52 19.44
N LEU A 243 38.64 23.47 18.33
CA LEU A 243 38.40 24.62 17.47
C LEU A 243 37.37 25.59 18.05
N ASN A 244 36.32 25.05 18.61
CA ASN A 244 35.32 25.82 19.34
C ASN A 244 34.58 24.94 20.33
N ARG A 245 33.96 25.58 21.30
CA ARG A 245 33.08 24.93 22.27
C ARG A 245 31.96 25.89 22.67
N GLN A 246 30.76 25.38 22.60
CA GLN A 246 29.58 26.04 23.15
C GLN A 246 29.21 25.37 24.48
N ASN A 247 29.03 26.15 25.53
CA ASN A 247 28.55 25.61 26.78
C ASN A 247 27.08 25.18 26.69
N ALA A 248 26.69 24.23 27.51
CA ALA A 248 25.27 23.90 27.67
C ALA A 248 24.51 25.13 28.14
N TYR A 249 23.32 25.33 27.59
CA TYR A 249 22.44 26.44 28.00
C TYR A 249 20.98 26.01 27.92
N VAL A 250 20.18 26.55 28.83
CA VAL A 250 18.73 26.37 28.77
C VAL A 250 18.17 27.27 27.68
N LYS A 251 17.48 26.72 26.70
CA LYS A 251 16.84 27.49 25.62
C LYS A 251 15.85 28.50 26.22
N PRO A 252 15.81 29.74 25.74
CA PRO A 252 14.84 30.72 26.19
C PRO A 252 13.39 30.20 26.09
N PHE A 253 12.57 30.56 27.08
CA PHE A 253 11.16 30.10 27.12
C PHE A 253 10.40 30.33 25.83
N GLU A 254 10.58 31.50 25.19
CA GLU A 254 9.88 31.86 23.94
C GLU A 254 10.24 30.91 22.76
N GLU A 255 11.43 30.33 22.74
CA GLU A 255 11.85 29.38 21.72
C GLU A 255 11.26 27.97 21.92
N VAL A 256 10.91 27.63 23.14
CA VAL A 256 10.45 26.29 23.54
C VAL A 256 9.04 26.30 24.13
N LYS A 257 8.31 27.40 24.01
CA LYS A 257 6.98 27.57 24.60
C LYS A 257 6.01 26.48 24.16
N ASP A 258 6.00 26.13 22.91
CA ASP A 258 5.11 25.05 22.37
C ASP A 258 5.47 23.68 22.92
N LEU A 259 6.77 23.40 23.06
CA LEU A 259 7.24 22.16 23.67
C LEU A 259 6.88 22.12 25.17
N ALA A 260 7.10 23.23 25.89
CA ALA A 260 6.74 23.35 27.30
C ALA A 260 5.23 23.20 27.50
N ASN A 261 4.41 23.83 26.64
CA ASN A 261 2.96 23.69 26.65
C ASN A 261 2.52 22.23 26.43
N SER A 262 3.07 21.56 25.43
CA SER A 262 2.74 20.17 25.15
C SER A 262 3.08 19.23 26.31
N ARG A 263 4.23 19.45 26.96
CA ARG A 263 4.67 18.64 28.10
C ARG A 263 3.83 18.92 29.35
N ALA A 264 3.56 20.21 29.66
CA ALA A 264 2.72 20.61 30.79
C ALA A 264 1.28 20.06 30.63
N LEU A 265 0.74 20.09 29.38
CA LEU A 265 -0.57 19.52 29.08
C LEU A 265 -0.57 18.01 29.26
N ALA A 266 0.46 17.31 28.81
CA ALA A 266 0.58 15.86 28.97
C ALA A 266 0.64 15.47 30.47
N LEU A 267 1.36 16.27 31.29
CA LEU A 267 1.41 16.08 32.75
C LEU A 267 0.02 16.26 33.38
N LYS A 268 -0.73 17.28 32.93
CA LYS A 268 -2.10 17.55 33.41
C LYS A 268 -3.05 16.39 33.02
N GLN A 269 -2.96 15.91 31.80
CA GLN A 269 -3.73 14.75 31.33
C GLN A 269 -3.41 13.51 32.16
N LYS A 270 -2.12 13.26 32.42
CA LYS A 270 -1.70 12.17 33.29
C LYS A 270 -2.31 12.30 34.69
N ALA A 271 -2.26 13.49 35.30
CA ALA A 271 -2.84 13.71 36.62
C ALA A 271 -4.35 13.44 36.68
N ILE A 272 -5.11 13.88 35.67
CA ILE A 272 -6.56 13.57 35.56
C ILE A 272 -6.79 12.07 35.44
N SER A 273 -6.01 11.40 34.61
CA SER A 273 -6.05 9.96 34.44
C SER A 273 -5.75 9.21 35.75
N ASP A 274 -4.64 9.56 36.40
CA ASP A 274 -4.20 8.94 37.66
C ASP A 274 -5.26 9.10 38.77
N GLN A 275 -5.87 10.29 38.89
CA GLN A 275 -6.98 10.52 39.82
C GLN A 275 -8.18 9.60 39.56
N LEU A 276 -8.56 9.39 38.30
CA LEU A 276 -9.64 8.47 37.94
C LEU A 276 -9.28 7.05 38.28
N ILE A 277 -8.08 6.60 37.93
CA ILE A 277 -7.59 5.25 38.18
C ILE A 277 -7.57 4.94 39.68
N GLU A 278 -6.98 5.84 40.46
CA GLU A 278 -6.92 5.66 41.94
C GLU A 278 -8.32 5.61 42.57
N LYS A 279 -9.23 6.49 42.12
CA LYS A 279 -10.62 6.44 42.58
C LYS A 279 -11.27 5.11 42.32
N VAL A 280 -11.07 4.51 41.11
CA VAL A 280 -11.64 3.20 40.78
C VAL A 280 -10.93 2.10 41.55
N LYS A 281 -9.62 2.18 41.74
CA LYS A 281 -8.86 1.24 42.58
C LYS A 281 -9.41 1.20 44.01
N GLU A 282 -9.66 2.35 44.61
CA GLU A 282 -10.25 2.45 45.97
C GLU A 282 -11.67 1.91 45.98
N ASP A 283 -12.56 2.39 45.11
CA ASP A 283 -13.98 1.97 45.04
C ASP A 283 -14.13 0.45 44.85
N LYS A 284 -13.27 -0.15 44.05
CA LYS A 284 -13.31 -1.58 43.71
C LYS A 284 -12.36 -2.44 44.54
N ASN A 285 -11.60 -1.82 45.46
CA ASN A 285 -10.61 -2.49 46.29
C ASN A 285 -9.62 -3.33 45.47
N ILE A 286 -9.10 -2.71 44.38
CA ILE A 286 -8.10 -3.34 43.49
C ILE A 286 -6.78 -3.41 44.24
N LYS A 287 -6.21 -4.60 44.34
CA LYS A 287 -4.90 -4.85 44.96
C LYS A 287 -3.99 -5.57 44.02
N VAL A 288 -2.73 -5.12 43.95
CA VAL A 288 -1.67 -5.69 43.14
C VAL A 288 -0.84 -6.66 43.96
N ALA A 289 -0.61 -7.87 43.45
CA ALA A 289 0.32 -8.83 44.01
C ALA A 289 1.72 -8.64 43.37
N ASN A 290 2.49 -7.69 43.88
CA ASN A 290 3.81 -7.32 43.32
C ASN A 290 4.76 -8.52 43.26
N GLU A 291 4.72 -9.43 44.22
CA GLU A 291 5.53 -10.66 44.23
C GLU A 291 5.29 -11.57 42.98
N VAL A 292 4.09 -11.51 42.42
CA VAL A 292 3.71 -12.26 41.23
C VAL A 292 4.11 -11.43 40.00
N LEU A 293 3.77 -10.13 40.00
CA LEU A 293 4.01 -9.20 38.90
C LEU A 293 5.50 -9.13 38.50
N GLU A 294 6.40 -9.03 39.48
CA GLU A 294 7.85 -8.97 39.25
C GLU A 294 8.45 -10.25 38.64
N LYS A 295 7.72 -11.36 38.67
CA LYS A 295 8.17 -12.64 38.09
C LYS A 295 7.67 -12.86 36.66
N ILE A 296 6.84 -11.97 36.13
CA ILE A 296 6.31 -12.10 34.76
C ILE A 296 7.36 -11.62 33.77
N ASP A 297 7.69 -12.48 32.81
CA ASP A 297 8.50 -12.14 31.66
C ASP A 297 7.60 -11.59 30.55
N PHE A 298 7.67 -10.26 30.30
CA PHE A 298 6.96 -9.56 29.23
C PHE A 298 7.77 -9.50 27.93
N VAL A 299 9.08 -9.78 27.96
CA VAL A 299 9.94 -9.78 26.78
C VAL A 299 9.71 -11.05 25.97
N ASP A 300 9.74 -12.19 26.63
CA ASP A 300 9.36 -13.48 26.05
C ASP A 300 8.27 -14.14 26.92
N THR A 301 7.02 -13.89 26.55
CA THR A 301 5.87 -14.37 27.32
C THR A 301 5.75 -15.90 27.36
N SER A 302 6.48 -16.62 26.50
CA SER A 302 6.51 -18.09 26.50
C SER A 302 7.35 -18.68 27.67
N ASN A 303 8.21 -17.87 28.27
CA ASN A 303 9.05 -18.28 29.41
C ASN A 303 8.28 -18.40 30.74
N ASN A 304 7.05 -17.87 30.79
CA ASN A 304 6.26 -17.89 32.03
C ASN A 304 5.76 -19.31 32.34
N SER A 305 6.12 -19.81 33.51
CA SER A 305 5.66 -21.15 33.97
C SER A 305 4.15 -21.14 34.27
N GLN A 306 3.50 -22.29 34.11
CA GLN A 306 2.08 -22.45 34.43
C GLN A 306 1.79 -22.04 35.87
N GLU A 307 2.72 -22.34 36.80
CA GLU A 307 2.59 -21.95 38.22
C GLU A 307 2.49 -20.42 38.39
N ILE A 308 3.20 -19.62 37.59
CA ILE A 308 3.09 -18.16 37.62
C ILE A 308 1.80 -17.72 36.92
N LEU A 309 1.49 -18.29 35.77
CA LEU A 309 0.31 -17.94 34.96
C LEU A 309 -1.01 -18.05 35.76
N ASP A 310 -1.11 -19.05 36.61
CA ASP A 310 -2.32 -19.31 37.42
C ASP A 310 -2.43 -18.42 38.68
N LYS A 311 -1.39 -17.68 39.03
CA LYS A 311 -1.44 -16.80 40.22
C LYS A 311 -2.18 -15.49 39.95
N ALA A 312 -2.98 -15.07 40.90
CA ALA A 312 -3.62 -13.74 40.84
C ALA A 312 -2.58 -12.62 40.91
N VAL A 313 -2.59 -11.73 39.94
CA VAL A 313 -1.78 -10.50 39.90
C VAL A 313 -2.61 -9.30 40.32
N LEU A 314 -3.91 -9.29 40.02
CA LEU A 314 -4.87 -8.33 40.51
C LEU A 314 -6.01 -9.05 41.25
N THR A 315 -6.44 -8.51 42.37
CA THR A 315 -7.64 -8.93 43.08
C THR A 315 -8.56 -7.74 43.30
N SER A 316 -9.87 -7.93 43.19
CA SER A 316 -10.88 -6.88 43.27
C SER A 316 -12.19 -7.42 43.85
N LYS A 317 -13.13 -6.49 44.13
CA LYS A 317 -14.54 -6.83 44.47
C LYS A 317 -15.36 -7.24 43.25
N ILE A 318 -14.87 -7.07 42.06
CA ILE A 318 -15.53 -7.37 40.79
C ILE A 318 -14.58 -8.11 39.86
N ASP A 319 -15.15 -8.98 39.03
CA ASP A 319 -14.39 -9.89 38.16
C ASP A 319 -13.57 -9.13 37.10
N GLU A 320 -14.08 -8.00 36.61
CA GLU A 320 -13.40 -7.19 35.57
C GLU A 320 -11.99 -6.76 35.97
N PHE A 321 -11.69 -6.60 37.25
CA PHE A 321 -10.37 -6.23 37.78
C PHE A 321 -9.73 -7.36 38.63
N SER A 322 -10.16 -8.58 38.43
CA SER A 322 -9.56 -9.76 39.07
C SER A 322 -8.82 -10.55 38.02
N TRP A 323 -7.51 -10.34 37.92
CA TRP A 323 -6.68 -10.93 36.87
C TRP A 323 -5.65 -11.88 37.41
N THR A 324 -5.49 -13.03 36.76
CA THR A 324 -4.31 -13.88 36.88
C THR A 324 -3.13 -13.27 36.07
N ALA A 325 -1.93 -13.79 36.28
CA ALA A 325 -0.77 -13.43 35.43
C ALA A 325 -1.03 -13.83 33.97
N LYS A 326 -1.78 -14.89 33.70
CA LYS A 326 -2.23 -15.29 32.38
C LYS A 326 -3.11 -14.21 31.74
N ASP A 327 -4.13 -13.71 32.47
CA ASP A 327 -5.02 -12.67 31.97
C ASP A 327 -4.25 -11.38 31.64
N LEU A 328 -3.25 -11.02 32.46
CA LEU A 328 -2.39 -9.87 32.23
C LEU A 328 -1.55 -10.06 30.95
N ILE A 329 -0.97 -11.23 30.77
CA ILE A 329 -0.19 -11.57 29.54
C ILE A 329 -1.09 -11.61 28.31
N ASP A 330 -2.29 -12.16 28.42
CA ASP A 330 -3.26 -12.20 27.32
C ASP A 330 -3.66 -10.76 26.91
N ASN A 331 -3.93 -9.89 27.89
CA ASN A 331 -4.17 -8.47 27.65
C ASN A 331 -2.95 -7.77 26.99
N TYR A 332 -1.73 -8.03 27.48
CA TYR A 332 -0.49 -7.51 26.89
C TYR A 332 -0.31 -7.98 25.43
N ASN A 333 -0.59 -9.25 25.14
CA ASN A 333 -0.48 -9.80 23.80
C ASN A 333 -1.58 -9.32 22.86
N SER A 334 -2.72 -8.88 23.36
CA SER A 334 -3.86 -8.37 22.57
C SER A 334 -3.63 -6.96 22.01
N ILE A 335 -2.74 -6.15 22.59
CA ILE A 335 -2.42 -4.82 22.09
C ILE A 335 -1.60 -4.90 20.80
N ASN A 336 -1.69 -3.85 19.97
CA ASN A 336 -0.99 -3.83 18.69
C ASN A 336 0.55 -3.89 18.88
N LYS A 337 1.25 -4.42 17.88
CA LYS A 337 2.69 -4.67 17.94
C LYS A 337 3.50 -3.42 18.29
N ASN A 338 3.17 -2.27 17.71
CA ASN A 338 3.95 -1.04 17.92
C ASN A 338 3.81 -0.54 19.36
N GLU A 339 2.60 -0.57 19.90
CA GLU A 339 2.33 -0.21 21.29
C GLU A 339 3.06 -1.17 22.25
N ARG A 340 2.99 -2.47 21.99
CA ARG A 340 3.69 -3.49 22.77
C ARG A 340 5.21 -3.27 22.78
N MET A 341 5.81 -2.98 21.61
CA MET A 341 7.26 -2.67 21.53
C MET A 341 7.62 -1.40 22.34
N PHE A 342 6.72 -0.41 22.38
CA PHE A 342 6.94 0.81 23.12
C PHE A 342 6.92 0.55 24.63
N ILE A 343 5.95 -0.20 25.16
CA ILE A 343 5.81 -0.46 26.59
C ILE A 343 6.70 -1.61 27.10
N ALA A 344 7.23 -2.45 26.20
CA ALA A 344 8.08 -3.60 26.60
C ALA A 344 9.37 -3.20 27.34
N GLN A 345 9.81 -1.93 27.20
CA GLN A 345 10.98 -1.39 27.87
C GLN A 345 10.68 -0.85 29.28
N ASN A 346 9.40 -0.79 29.64
CA ASN A 346 8.95 -0.29 30.92
C ASN A 346 9.05 -1.35 32.00
N SER A 347 8.99 -0.93 33.27
CA SER A 347 8.88 -1.87 34.38
C SER A 347 7.57 -2.68 34.34
N PRO A 348 7.52 -3.88 34.93
CA PRO A 348 6.28 -4.65 35.05
C PRO A 348 5.11 -3.88 35.64
N GLN A 349 5.37 -2.98 36.60
CA GLN A 349 4.37 -2.11 37.19
C GLN A 349 3.80 -1.10 36.18
N GLU A 350 4.66 -0.46 35.37
CA GLU A 350 4.22 0.49 34.37
C GLU A 350 3.43 -0.19 33.25
N ILE A 351 3.80 -1.43 32.87
CA ILE A 351 3.04 -2.24 31.93
C ILE A 351 1.65 -2.55 32.49
N LEU A 352 1.58 -3.00 33.75
CA LEU A 352 0.31 -3.24 34.43
C LEU A 352 -0.55 -1.97 34.49
N ASP A 353 0.02 -0.84 34.92
CA ASP A 353 -0.71 0.44 35.05
C ASP A 353 -1.23 0.90 33.69
N HIS A 354 -0.45 0.73 32.62
CA HIS A 354 -0.89 1.04 31.26
C HIS A 354 -2.10 0.18 30.82
N LEU A 355 -2.06 -1.12 31.07
CA LEU A 355 -3.16 -2.04 30.71
C LEU A 355 -4.39 -1.80 31.62
N LEU A 356 -4.18 -1.64 32.92
CA LEU A 356 -5.25 -1.37 33.88
C LEU A 356 -5.96 -0.05 33.58
N SER A 357 -5.23 0.99 33.15
CA SER A 357 -5.84 2.27 32.79
C SER A 357 -6.89 2.12 31.68
N LYS A 358 -6.63 1.31 30.67
CA LYS A 358 -7.58 1.04 29.58
C LYS A 358 -8.85 0.34 30.08
N GLU A 359 -8.70 -0.63 30.98
CA GLU A 359 -9.84 -1.31 31.58
C GLU A 359 -10.66 -0.38 32.48
N VAL A 360 -9.99 0.50 33.24
CA VAL A 360 -10.67 1.52 34.05
C VAL A 360 -11.45 2.50 33.16
N TYR A 361 -10.88 2.94 32.03
CA TYR A 361 -11.61 3.80 31.09
C TYR A 361 -12.82 3.12 30.50
N TYR A 362 -12.67 1.85 30.08
CA TYR A 362 -13.79 1.09 29.55
C TYR A 362 -14.87 0.84 30.60
N TYR A 363 -14.49 0.44 31.81
CA TYR A 363 -15.39 0.28 32.92
C TYR A 363 -16.18 1.57 33.22
N GLN A 364 -15.47 2.70 33.33
CA GLN A 364 -16.13 3.98 33.63
C GLN A 364 -17.05 4.44 32.49
N LEU A 365 -16.64 4.24 31.24
CA LEU A 365 -17.46 4.49 30.06
C LEU A 365 -18.79 3.70 30.11
N LYS A 366 -18.72 2.42 30.42
CA LYS A 366 -19.92 1.56 30.55
C LYS A 366 -20.81 1.98 31.73
N LYS A 367 -20.19 2.29 32.88
CA LYS A 367 -20.88 2.78 34.08
C LYS A 367 -21.63 4.10 33.83
N ASP A 368 -21.03 5.00 33.07
CA ASP A 368 -21.63 6.31 32.72
C ASP A 368 -22.65 6.20 31.59
N GLY A 369 -22.78 5.04 30.94
CA GLY A 369 -23.66 4.81 29.79
C GLY A 369 -23.20 5.49 28.51
N LEU A 370 -21.97 5.95 28.45
CA LEU A 370 -21.42 6.67 27.29
C LEU A 370 -21.35 5.77 26.05
N ASP A 371 -21.16 4.47 26.20
CA ASP A 371 -21.23 3.49 25.12
C ASP A 371 -22.57 3.58 24.36
N LYS A 372 -23.67 3.73 25.06
CA LYS A 372 -25.02 3.83 24.47
C LYS A 372 -25.18 5.12 23.66
N GLU A 373 -24.60 6.21 24.12
CA GLU A 373 -24.63 7.47 23.39
C GLU A 373 -23.68 7.45 22.18
N LEU A 374 -22.48 6.90 22.33
CA LEU A 374 -21.54 6.72 21.23
C LEU A 374 -22.12 5.82 20.12
N ASN A 375 -22.83 4.75 20.49
CA ASN A 375 -23.47 3.84 19.52
C ASN A 375 -24.55 4.52 18.67
N LYS A 376 -25.10 5.65 19.09
CA LYS A 376 -26.02 6.46 18.29
C LYS A 376 -25.32 7.32 17.26
N THR A 377 -24.02 7.56 17.41
CA THR A 377 -23.26 8.35 16.44
C THR A 377 -23.03 7.58 15.14
N ASP A 378 -22.92 8.30 14.05
CA ASP A 378 -22.70 7.71 12.72
C ASP A 378 -21.49 6.79 12.68
N LYS A 379 -20.40 7.19 13.35
CA LYS A 379 -19.13 6.43 13.40
C LYS A 379 -19.33 5.05 14.04
N PHE A 380 -19.92 4.99 15.22
CA PHE A 380 -20.09 3.74 15.95
C PHE A 380 -21.21 2.88 15.37
N ASN A 381 -22.33 3.48 15.01
CA ASN A 381 -23.44 2.77 14.38
C ASN A 381 -23.00 2.07 13.09
N ARG A 382 -22.20 2.74 12.27
CA ARG A 382 -21.61 2.15 11.05
C ARG A 382 -20.73 0.94 11.36
N ASN A 383 -19.87 1.04 12.37
CA ASN A 383 -19.02 -0.08 12.75
C ASN A 383 -19.83 -1.28 13.29
N ILE A 384 -20.85 -1.02 14.11
CA ILE A 384 -21.77 -2.05 14.60
C ILE A 384 -22.45 -2.75 13.43
N ARG A 385 -22.99 -1.98 12.50
CA ARG A 385 -23.65 -2.49 11.30
C ARG A 385 -22.71 -3.36 10.46
N ASN A 386 -21.49 -2.92 10.23
CA ASN A 386 -20.49 -3.69 9.49
C ASN A 386 -20.15 -5.01 10.16
N ILE A 387 -20.10 -5.06 11.49
CA ILE A 387 -19.86 -6.30 12.23
C ILE A 387 -21.03 -7.27 12.04
N ILE A 388 -22.26 -6.78 12.15
CA ILE A 388 -23.49 -7.58 11.93
C ILE A 388 -23.50 -8.11 10.47
N LEU A 389 -23.25 -7.26 9.48
CA LEU A 389 -23.20 -7.65 8.08
C LEU A 389 -22.11 -8.68 7.79
N SER A 390 -20.92 -8.50 8.36
CA SER A 390 -19.82 -9.47 8.23
C SER A 390 -20.17 -10.82 8.83
N TYR A 391 -20.79 -10.84 9.99
CA TYR A 391 -21.27 -12.06 10.63
C TYR A 391 -22.33 -12.75 9.78
N THR A 392 -23.31 -11.98 9.29
CA THR A 392 -24.36 -12.47 8.40
C THR A 392 -23.78 -13.07 7.13
N TYR A 393 -22.82 -12.41 6.50
CA TYR A 393 -22.12 -12.92 5.31
C TYR A 393 -21.39 -14.24 5.61
N GLN A 394 -20.71 -14.32 6.76
CA GLN A 394 -20.07 -15.56 7.18
C GLN A 394 -21.08 -16.70 7.31
N LYS A 395 -22.22 -16.47 7.98
CA LYS A 395 -23.22 -17.52 8.27
C LYS A 395 -24.06 -17.92 7.05
N LEU A 396 -24.45 -16.96 6.21
CA LEU A 396 -25.35 -17.21 5.08
C LEU A 396 -24.64 -17.54 3.78
N VAL A 397 -23.37 -17.14 3.64
CA VAL A 397 -22.62 -17.33 2.41
C VAL A 397 -21.42 -18.26 2.64
N VAL A 398 -20.44 -17.81 3.43
CA VAL A 398 -19.14 -18.53 3.53
C VAL A 398 -19.30 -19.93 4.14
N ASP A 399 -20.12 -20.06 5.19
CA ASP A 399 -20.39 -21.33 5.87
C ASP A 399 -21.30 -22.27 5.05
N LYS A 400 -21.94 -21.77 3.99
CA LYS A 400 -22.82 -22.55 3.12
C LYS A 400 -22.15 -23.07 1.86
N VAL A 401 -21.02 -22.45 1.47
CA VAL A 401 -20.27 -22.86 0.29
C VAL A 401 -19.35 -24.04 0.66
N ASN A 402 -19.57 -25.16 0.00
CA ASN A 402 -18.76 -26.38 0.13
C ASN A 402 -18.06 -26.65 -1.20
N ILE A 403 -16.72 -26.66 -1.21
CA ILE A 403 -15.93 -27.04 -2.39
C ILE A 403 -15.54 -28.50 -2.23
N THR A 404 -15.86 -29.30 -3.24
CA THR A 404 -15.54 -30.74 -3.29
C THR A 404 -14.26 -30.98 -4.07
N ASP A 405 -13.59 -32.11 -3.78
CA ASP A 405 -12.40 -32.55 -4.51
C ASP A 405 -12.68 -32.67 -6.02
N GLU A 406 -13.88 -33.11 -6.40
CA GLU A 406 -14.33 -33.20 -7.80
C GLU A 406 -14.34 -31.82 -8.48
N MET A 407 -14.86 -30.78 -7.81
CA MET A 407 -14.84 -29.40 -8.34
C MET A 407 -13.42 -28.90 -8.53
N VAL A 408 -12.52 -29.23 -7.64
CA VAL A 408 -11.11 -28.85 -7.71
C VAL A 408 -10.43 -29.56 -8.88
N GLU A 409 -10.66 -30.86 -9.05
CA GLU A 409 -10.11 -31.65 -10.14
C GLU A 409 -10.65 -31.18 -11.51
N ASP A 410 -11.94 -30.94 -11.60
CA ASP A 410 -12.59 -30.42 -12.83
C ASP A 410 -12.02 -29.05 -13.21
N TYR A 411 -11.88 -28.15 -12.25
CA TYR A 411 -11.27 -26.83 -12.49
C TYR A 411 -9.84 -26.95 -12.98
N TYR A 412 -9.03 -27.78 -12.31
CA TYR A 412 -7.65 -28.03 -12.73
C TYR A 412 -7.58 -28.58 -14.14
N ASN A 413 -8.40 -29.59 -14.47
CA ASN A 413 -8.39 -30.22 -15.77
C ASN A 413 -8.83 -29.27 -16.89
N ALA A 414 -9.82 -28.43 -16.61
CA ALA A 414 -10.31 -27.41 -17.55
C ALA A 414 -9.32 -26.25 -17.76
N ASN A 415 -8.47 -25.98 -16.76
CA ASN A 415 -7.60 -24.79 -16.72
C ASN A 415 -6.11 -25.13 -16.56
N LYS A 416 -5.65 -26.30 -17.01
CA LYS A 416 -4.25 -26.78 -16.84
C LYS A 416 -3.20 -25.78 -17.25
N LEU A 417 -3.44 -24.99 -18.30
CA LEU A 417 -2.52 -23.97 -18.78
C LEU A 417 -2.25 -22.86 -17.76
N GLU A 418 -3.23 -22.55 -16.90
CA GLU A 418 -3.07 -21.56 -15.83
C GLU A 418 -2.02 -21.99 -14.78
N PHE A 419 -1.87 -23.31 -14.63
CA PHE A 419 -0.97 -23.94 -13.64
C PHE A 419 0.29 -24.51 -14.32
N SER A 420 0.67 -23.96 -15.45
CA SER A 420 1.85 -24.43 -16.19
C SER A 420 2.97 -23.40 -16.20
N LYS A 421 4.18 -23.92 -16.35
CA LYS A 421 5.30 -23.13 -16.88
C LYS A 421 5.26 -23.27 -18.40
N PRO A 422 5.17 -22.20 -19.16
CA PRO A 422 5.12 -22.27 -20.60
C PRO A 422 6.39 -22.92 -21.17
N ALA A 423 6.25 -23.64 -22.26
CA ALA A 423 7.39 -24.13 -23.03
C ALA A 423 8.25 -22.96 -23.50
N TYR A 424 9.54 -23.17 -23.54
CA TYR A 424 10.49 -22.20 -24.09
C TYR A 424 11.59 -22.88 -24.88
N ARG A 425 12.23 -22.10 -25.73
CA ARG A 425 13.42 -22.51 -26.49
C ARG A 425 14.59 -21.59 -26.21
N ASN A 426 15.80 -22.14 -26.23
CA ASN A 426 17.03 -21.36 -26.25
C ASN A 426 17.62 -21.48 -27.65
N ILE A 427 18.10 -20.37 -28.17
CA ILE A 427 18.69 -20.33 -29.50
C ILE A 427 20.07 -19.66 -29.48
N GLU A 428 20.92 -20.10 -30.39
CA GLU A 428 22.08 -19.32 -30.82
C GLU A 428 21.64 -18.53 -32.05
N LEU A 429 21.84 -17.20 -32.05
CA LEU A 429 21.44 -16.32 -33.14
C LEU A 429 22.66 -15.56 -33.68
N LEU A 430 22.89 -15.66 -34.98
CA LEU A 430 23.91 -14.93 -35.72
C LEU A 430 23.23 -13.91 -36.62
N VAL A 431 23.64 -12.67 -36.54
CA VAL A 431 23.09 -11.55 -37.30
C VAL A 431 24.16 -10.97 -38.22
N PHE A 432 23.81 -10.68 -39.45
CA PHE A 432 24.69 -10.26 -40.53
C PHE A 432 24.22 -8.96 -41.14
N GLU A 433 25.17 -8.11 -41.58
CA GLU A 433 24.84 -6.86 -42.27
C GLU A 433 24.23 -7.08 -43.66
N ASN A 434 24.52 -8.23 -44.29
CA ASN A 434 24.00 -8.57 -45.59
C ASN A 434 23.79 -10.08 -45.77
N THR A 435 23.05 -10.48 -46.84
CA THR A 435 22.67 -11.85 -47.11
C THR A 435 23.85 -12.69 -47.59
N ASP A 436 24.80 -12.12 -48.35
CA ASP A 436 25.91 -12.87 -48.87
C ASP A 436 26.82 -13.46 -47.78
N ASN A 437 27.13 -12.64 -46.77
CA ASN A 437 27.87 -13.09 -45.57
C ASN A 437 27.10 -14.17 -44.78
N ALA A 438 25.78 -14.08 -44.76
CA ALA A 438 24.92 -15.05 -44.07
C ALA A 438 24.92 -16.43 -44.80
N GLU A 439 24.96 -16.47 -46.14
CA GLU A 439 25.01 -17.71 -46.91
C GLU A 439 26.30 -18.50 -46.66
N ASP A 440 27.46 -17.84 -46.74
CA ASP A 440 28.77 -18.43 -46.49
C ASP A 440 28.89 -18.94 -45.04
N ALA A 441 28.50 -18.14 -44.07
CA ALA A 441 28.51 -18.50 -42.66
C ALA A 441 27.57 -19.67 -42.37
N ARG A 442 26.36 -19.72 -42.99
CA ARG A 442 25.38 -20.77 -42.80
C ARG A 442 25.90 -22.14 -43.20
N LEU A 443 26.57 -22.24 -44.35
CA LEU A 443 27.10 -23.51 -44.83
C LEU A 443 28.20 -24.04 -43.90
N GLN A 444 29.12 -23.18 -43.46
CA GLN A 444 30.16 -23.53 -42.49
C GLN A 444 29.58 -23.93 -41.15
N TYR A 445 28.56 -23.16 -40.66
CA TYR A 445 27.89 -23.41 -39.39
C TYR A 445 27.15 -24.76 -39.39
N ILE A 446 26.44 -25.07 -40.45
CA ILE A 446 25.78 -26.39 -40.64
C ILE A 446 26.82 -27.51 -40.57
N SER A 447 27.99 -27.36 -41.26
CA SER A 447 29.03 -28.36 -41.25
C SER A 447 29.63 -28.55 -39.85
N ALA A 448 29.90 -27.46 -39.14
CA ALA A 448 30.42 -27.51 -37.79
C ALA A 448 29.43 -28.16 -36.78
N VAL A 449 28.13 -27.81 -36.90
CA VAL A 449 27.09 -28.40 -36.06
C VAL A 449 26.94 -29.91 -36.34
N ASN A 450 26.96 -30.34 -37.59
CA ASN A 450 26.83 -31.75 -37.95
C ASN A 450 28.02 -32.60 -37.49
N ASN A 451 29.19 -31.96 -37.36
CA ASN A 451 30.43 -32.63 -36.90
C ASN A 451 30.66 -32.48 -35.38
N GLU A 452 29.72 -31.85 -34.67
CA GLU A 452 29.87 -31.51 -33.24
C GLU A 452 31.14 -30.73 -32.92
N ASP A 453 31.66 -29.95 -33.88
CA ASP A 453 32.89 -29.19 -33.76
C ASP A 453 32.61 -27.84 -33.02
N THR A 454 32.67 -27.91 -31.70
CA THR A 454 32.44 -26.75 -30.84
C THR A 454 33.42 -25.62 -31.06
N ALA A 455 34.69 -25.93 -31.41
CA ALA A 455 35.72 -24.92 -31.65
C ALA A 455 35.41 -24.15 -32.97
N GLU A 456 35.00 -24.88 -33.99
CA GLU A 456 34.60 -24.26 -35.27
C GLU A 456 33.30 -23.49 -35.17
N ILE A 457 32.31 -23.97 -34.40
CA ILE A 457 31.11 -23.22 -34.07
C ILE A 457 31.47 -21.86 -33.43
N GLU A 458 32.34 -21.91 -32.40
CA GLU A 458 32.74 -20.68 -31.70
C GLU A 458 33.55 -19.73 -32.60
N ARG A 459 34.39 -20.25 -33.48
CA ARG A 459 35.12 -19.48 -34.49
C ARG A 459 34.16 -18.75 -35.43
N ILE A 460 33.17 -19.45 -35.98
CA ILE A 460 32.16 -18.87 -36.89
C ILE A 460 31.34 -17.80 -36.16
N MET A 461 30.89 -18.08 -34.95
CA MET A 461 30.20 -17.10 -34.13
C MET A 461 31.03 -15.84 -33.87
N ASN A 462 32.34 -15.96 -33.71
CA ASN A 462 33.24 -14.85 -33.48
C ASN A 462 33.59 -14.08 -34.78
N GLU A 463 33.67 -14.74 -35.90
CA GLU A 463 34.09 -14.17 -37.17
C GLU A 463 32.94 -13.39 -37.88
N TYR A 464 31.72 -13.95 -37.84
CA TYR A 464 30.62 -13.46 -38.65
C TYR A 464 29.57 -12.65 -37.90
N ALA A 465 29.57 -12.64 -36.56
CA ALA A 465 28.64 -11.82 -35.83
C ALA A 465 29.02 -10.34 -35.93
N SER A 466 28.06 -9.46 -36.27
CA SER A 466 28.27 -8.05 -36.54
C SER A 466 28.67 -7.23 -35.32
N ASN A 467 28.35 -7.71 -34.11
CA ASN A 467 28.82 -7.13 -32.83
C ASN A 467 28.69 -8.14 -31.68
N ASP A 468 29.30 -7.83 -30.51
CA ASP A 468 29.26 -8.71 -29.33
C ASP A 468 27.84 -8.97 -28.79
N PHE A 469 26.90 -8.15 -29.18
CA PHE A 469 25.49 -8.27 -28.80
C PHE A 469 24.80 -9.40 -29.55
N ASP A 470 25.22 -9.65 -30.77
CA ASP A 470 24.58 -10.57 -31.72
C ASP A 470 25.12 -11.99 -31.62
N LYS A 471 26.19 -12.20 -30.86
CA LYS A 471 26.76 -13.51 -30.49
C LYS A 471 26.03 -14.11 -29.32
N ARG A 472 24.72 -14.40 -29.40
CA ARG A 472 24.02 -14.75 -28.17
C ARG A 472 23.32 -16.05 -28.18
N LEU A 473 23.53 -16.71 -27.08
CA LEU A 473 22.55 -17.64 -26.56
C LEU A 473 21.36 -16.81 -26.03
N ILE A 474 20.28 -16.78 -26.80
CA ILE A 474 19.01 -16.14 -26.37
C ILE A 474 18.21 -17.20 -25.63
N ASN A 475 18.03 -16.96 -24.34
CA ASN A 475 17.32 -17.87 -23.48
C ASN A 475 15.85 -17.49 -23.35
N ASN A 476 15.00 -18.49 -23.06
CA ASN A 476 13.60 -18.31 -22.71
C ASN A 476 12.77 -17.63 -23.80
N VAL A 477 12.93 -18.07 -25.06
CA VAL A 477 12.07 -17.66 -26.17
C VAL A 477 10.74 -18.41 -26.08
N TYR A 478 9.68 -17.70 -25.74
CA TYR A 478 8.33 -18.23 -25.65
C TYR A 478 7.59 -18.10 -26.99
N SER A 479 6.55 -18.92 -27.23
CA SER A 479 5.72 -18.87 -28.45
C SER A 479 4.67 -17.74 -28.41
N ASN A 480 5.10 -16.53 -28.06
CA ASN A 480 4.21 -15.36 -27.87
C ASN A 480 4.47 -14.21 -28.86
N GLY A 481 5.31 -14.46 -29.86
CA GLY A 481 5.70 -13.48 -30.87
C GLY A 481 6.79 -12.50 -30.41
N ILE A 482 7.35 -12.68 -29.19
CA ILE A 482 8.42 -11.83 -28.64
C ILE A 482 9.71 -12.64 -28.54
N VAL A 483 10.82 -12.06 -29.01
CA VAL A 483 12.16 -12.62 -28.87
C VAL A 483 13.00 -11.69 -27.99
N PRO A 484 13.59 -12.20 -26.89
CA PRO A 484 14.40 -11.36 -26.00
C PRO A 484 15.53 -10.64 -26.75
N GLY A 485 15.66 -9.33 -26.56
CA GLY A 485 16.63 -8.48 -27.26
C GLY A 485 16.17 -7.94 -28.63
N TYR A 486 15.17 -8.57 -29.25
CA TYR A 486 14.63 -8.18 -30.58
C TYR A 486 13.18 -7.67 -30.51
N GLY A 487 12.52 -7.77 -29.35
CA GLY A 487 11.16 -7.28 -29.17
C GLY A 487 10.11 -8.14 -29.87
N LYS A 488 9.05 -7.52 -30.41
CA LYS A 488 7.98 -8.20 -31.11
C LYS A 488 8.39 -8.50 -32.57
N ASP A 489 8.89 -9.70 -32.79
CA ASP A 489 9.21 -10.25 -34.12
C ASP A 489 8.51 -11.60 -34.30
N THR A 490 7.33 -11.57 -34.91
CA THR A 490 6.51 -12.76 -35.09
C THR A 490 7.08 -13.72 -36.12
N ILE A 491 7.84 -13.23 -37.12
CA ILE A 491 8.46 -14.08 -38.17
C ILE A 491 9.58 -14.89 -37.55
N LEU A 492 10.53 -14.21 -36.85
CA LEU A 492 11.62 -14.88 -36.15
C LEU A 492 11.07 -15.84 -35.07
N ASN A 493 10.11 -15.41 -34.26
CA ASN A 493 9.53 -16.26 -33.22
C ASN A 493 8.87 -17.51 -33.82
N THR A 494 8.11 -17.37 -34.90
CA THR A 494 7.46 -18.52 -35.58
C THR A 494 8.51 -19.46 -36.18
N ALA A 495 9.56 -18.95 -36.80
CA ALA A 495 10.66 -19.75 -37.32
C ALA A 495 11.36 -20.54 -36.21
N ILE A 496 11.64 -19.90 -35.07
CA ILE A 496 12.25 -20.56 -33.91
C ILE A 496 11.40 -21.75 -33.42
N TRP A 497 10.08 -21.60 -33.41
CA TRP A 497 9.18 -22.67 -32.92
C TRP A 497 8.91 -23.77 -33.92
N ASN A 498 9.17 -23.55 -35.22
CA ASN A 498 9.02 -24.55 -36.26
C ASN A 498 10.31 -25.33 -36.56
N LEU A 499 11.48 -24.83 -36.15
CA LEU A 499 12.77 -25.49 -36.44
C LEU A 499 13.03 -26.60 -35.40
N PRO A 500 13.41 -27.83 -35.84
CA PRO A 500 13.85 -28.88 -34.93
C PRO A 500 15.09 -28.46 -34.08
N VAL A 501 15.22 -29.07 -32.89
CA VAL A 501 16.38 -28.85 -32.02
C VAL A 501 17.66 -29.32 -32.73
N ASN A 502 18.71 -28.56 -32.62
CA ASN A 502 20.03 -28.73 -33.24
C ASN A 502 20.08 -28.47 -34.74
N GLU A 503 18.98 -28.13 -35.39
CA GLU A 503 19.01 -27.70 -36.78
C GLU A 503 19.31 -26.19 -36.91
N VAL A 504 19.96 -25.81 -38.02
CA VAL A 504 20.24 -24.41 -38.39
C VAL A 504 19.16 -23.91 -39.33
N SER A 505 18.64 -22.74 -39.06
CA SER A 505 17.56 -22.13 -39.86
C SER A 505 18.01 -21.78 -41.28
N ASP A 506 17.02 -21.54 -42.13
CA ASP A 506 17.23 -20.74 -43.35
C ASP A 506 17.54 -19.28 -42.95
N ILE A 507 18.06 -18.50 -43.91
CA ILE A 507 18.32 -17.08 -43.68
C ILE A 507 17.01 -16.36 -43.57
N LEU A 508 16.88 -15.55 -42.52
CA LEU A 508 15.71 -14.74 -42.24
C LEU A 508 16.10 -13.25 -42.23
N THR A 509 15.16 -12.39 -42.57
CA THR A 509 15.31 -10.94 -42.33
C THR A 509 14.64 -10.58 -41.02
N LEU A 510 15.39 -10.00 -40.09
CA LEU A 510 14.87 -9.53 -38.80
C LEU A 510 14.03 -8.27 -38.99
N LYS A 511 12.94 -8.15 -38.24
CA LYS A 511 12.11 -6.95 -38.24
C LYS A 511 12.88 -5.71 -37.70
N LYS A 512 13.87 -5.94 -36.84
CA LYS A 512 14.76 -4.91 -36.33
C LYS A 512 15.91 -4.72 -37.32
N ASP A 513 16.06 -3.53 -37.86
CA ASP A 513 17.16 -3.06 -38.73
C ASP A 513 17.30 -3.80 -40.07
N ASP A 514 16.31 -4.57 -40.52
CA ASP A 514 16.28 -5.35 -41.78
C ASP A 514 17.53 -6.22 -42.02
N GLN A 515 18.18 -6.69 -40.95
CA GLN A 515 19.40 -7.48 -41.01
C GLN A 515 19.11 -8.96 -41.34
N ALA A 516 20.02 -9.60 -42.04
CA ALA A 516 19.97 -11.03 -42.27
C ALA A 516 20.38 -11.79 -40.98
N ALA A 517 19.71 -12.89 -40.71
CA ALA A 517 20.03 -13.73 -39.55
C ALA A 517 19.85 -15.20 -39.82
N ILE A 518 20.65 -16.04 -39.16
CA ILE A 518 20.44 -17.47 -39.02
C ILE A 518 20.43 -17.79 -37.51
N PHE A 519 19.76 -18.87 -37.15
CA PHE A 519 19.74 -19.32 -35.75
C PHE A 519 19.75 -20.86 -35.69
N ARG A 520 20.16 -21.37 -34.53
CA ARG A 520 20.04 -22.79 -34.15
C ARG A 520 19.26 -22.92 -32.86
N VAL A 521 18.32 -23.82 -32.79
CA VAL A 521 17.66 -24.16 -31.52
C VAL A 521 18.56 -25.09 -30.73
N VAL A 522 19.11 -24.65 -29.62
CA VAL A 522 20.06 -25.44 -28.80
C VAL A 522 19.39 -26.16 -27.64
N HIS A 523 18.24 -25.72 -27.24
CA HIS A 523 17.47 -26.35 -26.16
C HIS A 523 15.98 -26.07 -26.33
N GLU A 524 15.17 -27.06 -25.98
CA GLU A 524 13.74 -26.95 -25.85
C GLU A 524 13.28 -27.49 -24.50
N GLU A 525 12.56 -26.69 -23.77
CA GLU A 525 11.86 -27.10 -22.57
C GLU A 525 10.38 -27.22 -22.87
N ALA A 526 9.83 -28.40 -22.66
CA ALA A 526 8.41 -28.62 -22.84
C ALA A 526 7.59 -27.95 -21.74
N ILE A 527 6.28 -27.70 -22.04
CA ILE A 527 5.36 -27.19 -21.04
C ILE A 527 5.31 -28.13 -19.82
N GLN A 528 5.51 -27.54 -18.63
CA GLN A 528 5.47 -28.27 -17.37
C GLN A 528 4.22 -27.85 -16.59
N TYR A 529 3.37 -28.81 -16.28
CA TYR A 529 2.19 -28.61 -15.46
C TYR A 529 2.53 -28.83 -13.99
N LYS A 530 2.14 -27.89 -13.12
CA LYS A 530 2.24 -28.09 -11.68
C LYS A 530 1.25 -29.21 -11.28
N PRO A 531 1.66 -30.19 -10.49
CA PRO A 531 0.75 -31.22 -9.98
C PRO A 531 -0.42 -30.63 -9.19
N LEU A 532 -1.59 -31.28 -9.27
CA LEU A 532 -2.82 -30.81 -8.61
C LEU A 532 -2.60 -30.51 -7.11
N ASN A 533 -1.96 -31.41 -6.37
CA ASN A 533 -1.68 -31.25 -4.95
C ASN A 533 -0.85 -30.01 -4.57
N HIS A 534 -0.12 -29.42 -5.55
CA HIS A 534 0.63 -28.17 -5.32
C HIS A 534 -0.21 -26.91 -5.54
N VAL A 535 -1.32 -27.02 -6.24
CA VAL A 535 -2.17 -25.87 -6.61
C VAL A 535 -3.59 -25.97 -6.06
N GLU A 536 -3.92 -27.09 -5.44
CA GLU A 536 -5.21 -27.37 -4.81
C GLU A 536 -5.70 -26.25 -3.88
N PRO A 537 -4.90 -25.74 -2.89
CA PRO A 537 -5.37 -24.65 -2.03
C PRO A 537 -5.66 -23.35 -2.79
N GLN A 538 -4.93 -23.12 -3.90
CA GLN A 538 -5.16 -21.97 -4.76
C GLN A 538 -6.47 -22.11 -5.54
N ILE A 539 -6.77 -23.32 -6.02
CA ILE A 539 -8.01 -23.63 -6.77
C ILE A 539 -9.20 -23.57 -5.83
N GLU A 540 -9.13 -24.23 -4.66
CA GLU A 540 -10.16 -24.12 -3.62
C GLU A 540 -10.51 -22.69 -3.27
N GLY A 541 -9.48 -21.85 -3.03
CA GLY A 541 -9.67 -20.43 -2.75
C GLY A 541 -10.31 -19.65 -3.89
N LYS A 542 -10.09 -20.05 -5.15
CA LYS A 542 -10.76 -19.44 -6.31
C LYS A 542 -12.21 -19.89 -6.42
N LEU A 543 -12.45 -21.18 -6.33
CA LEU A 543 -13.79 -21.75 -6.39
C LEU A 543 -14.65 -21.23 -5.24
N LYS A 544 -14.13 -21.23 -4.02
CA LYS A 544 -14.86 -20.70 -2.87
C LYS A 544 -15.27 -19.26 -3.05
N ARG A 545 -14.40 -18.43 -3.62
CA ARG A 545 -14.74 -17.02 -3.92
C ARG A 545 -15.82 -16.90 -5.01
N ALA A 546 -15.73 -17.72 -6.06
CA ALA A 546 -16.69 -17.68 -7.14
C ALA A 546 -18.09 -18.14 -6.69
N GLU A 547 -18.14 -19.29 -6.00
CA GLU A 547 -19.39 -19.84 -5.46
C GLU A 547 -20.01 -18.91 -4.39
N SER A 548 -19.16 -18.31 -3.52
CA SER A 548 -19.63 -17.34 -2.54
C SER A 548 -20.22 -16.10 -3.19
N ALA A 549 -19.61 -15.60 -4.26
CA ALA A 549 -20.13 -14.46 -5.00
C ALA A 549 -21.47 -14.77 -5.67
N GLN A 550 -21.58 -15.95 -6.29
CA GLN A 550 -22.82 -16.37 -6.93
C GLN A 550 -23.96 -16.58 -5.92
N LEU A 551 -23.66 -17.24 -4.80
CA LEU A 551 -24.64 -17.42 -3.71
C LEU A 551 -25.07 -16.08 -3.13
N PHE A 552 -24.12 -15.16 -2.89
CA PHE A 552 -24.43 -13.83 -2.36
C PHE A 552 -25.36 -13.02 -3.27
N GLU A 553 -25.09 -12.99 -4.58
CA GLU A 553 -25.95 -12.31 -5.55
C GLU A 553 -27.37 -12.94 -5.57
N SER A 554 -27.47 -14.28 -5.51
CA SER A 554 -28.76 -14.96 -5.44
C SER A 554 -29.55 -14.60 -4.17
N LEU A 555 -28.86 -14.56 -3.02
CA LEU A 555 -29.48 -14.18 -1.74
C LEU A 555 -29.90 -12.72 -1.71
N LEU A 556 -29.15 -11.82 -2.36
CA LEU A 556 -29.52 -10.42 -2.44
C LEU A 556 -30.84 -10.21 -3.19
N GLU A 557 -31.03 -10.91 -4.31
CA GLU A 557 -32.30 -10.83 -5.06
C GLU A 557 -33.46 -11.43 -4.22
N GLU A 558 -33.23 -12.58 -3.58
CA GLU A 558 -34.21 -13.19 -2.67
C GLU A 558 -34.62 -12.21 -1.54
N PHE A 559 -33.65 -11.56 -0.90
CA PHE A 559 -33.94 -10.63 0.20
C PHE A 559 -34.61 -9.34 -0.26
N LYS A 560 -34.27 -8.83 -1.44
CA LYS A 560 -34.98 -7.69 -2.01
C LYS A 560 -36.45 -8.00 -2.28
N ASP A 561 -36.72 -9.21 -2.80
CA ASP A 561 -38.10 -9.67 -3.01
C ASP A 561 -38.81 -9.88 -1.66
N GLU A 562 -38.17 -10.52 -0.68
CA GLU A 562 -38.73 -10.79 0.66
C GLU A 562 -39.12 -9.50 1.40
N PHE A 563 -38.30 -8.45 1.29
CA PHE A 563 -38.54 -7.17 1.98
C PHE A 563 -39.12 -6.09 1.08
N ASN A 564 -39.72 -6.44 -0.08
CA ASN A 564 -40.41 -5.56 -1.00
C ASN A 564 -39.59 -4.31 -1.40
N PHE A 565 -38.35 -4.50 -1.89
CA PHE A 565 -37.53 -3.39 -2.34
C PHE A 565 -38.03 -2.78 -3.64
N GLU A 566 -38.32 -1.50 -3.62
CA GLU A 566 -38.62 -0.67 -4.79
C GLU A 566 -37.48 0.34 -5.00
N ILE A 567 -36.72 0.23 -6.09
CA ILE A 567 -35.57 1.10 -6.39
C ILE A 567 -36.00 2.04 -7.54
N TYR A 568 -35.97 3.35 -7.30
CA TYR A 568 -36.40 4.39 -8.24
C TYR A 568 -35.18 5.00 -8.95
N GLU A 569 -34.55 4.26 -9.85
CA GLU A 569 -33.35 4.67 -10.60
C GLU A 569 -33.62 5.89 -11.50
N ASP A 570 -34.83 6.04 -11.99
CA ASP A 570 -35.33 7.17 -12.80
C ASP A 570 -35.22 8.53 -12.10
N LYS A 571 -35.12 8.53 -10.77
CA LYS A 571 -34.93 9.76 -9.96
C LYS A 571 -33.50 10.23 -9.90
N LEU A 572 -32.52 9.38 -10.27
CA LEU A 572 -31.11 9.75 -10.39
C LEU A 572 -30.92 10.50 -11.71
N ARG A 573 -30.91 11.82 -11.65
CA ARG A 573 -30.61 12.66 -12.80
C ARG A 573 -29.14 13.04 -12.80
N PRO A 574 -28.47 13.12 -13.98
CA PRO A 574 -27.13 13.66 -14.05
C PRO A 574 -27.11 15.09 -13.49
N THR A 575 -26.16 15.38 -12.64
CA THR A 575 -25.99 16.72 -12.06
C THR A 575 -25.36 17.69 -13.07
N LEU A 576 -24.72 17.17 -14.14
CA LEU A 576 -24.03 17.91 -15.18
C LEU A 576 -24.85 17.94 -16.46
N ASN A 577 -24.81 19.05 -17.17
CA ASN A 577 -25.40 19.18 -18.51
C ASN A 577 -24.46 18.57 -19.58
N ALA A 578 -24.93 18.46 -20.82
CA ALA A 578 -24.17 17.82 -21.91
C ALA A 578 -22.82 18.52 -22.20
N GLU A 579 -22.77 19.84 -22.13
CA GLU A 579 -21.56 20.64 -22.39
C GLU A 579 -20.50 20.37 -21.32
N GLU A 580 -20.86 20.37 -20.03
CA GLU A 580 -19.97 20.04 -18.93
C GLU A 580 -19.42 18.60 -19.03
N LEU A 581 -20.24 17.65 -19.49
CA LEU A 581 -19.81 16.27 -19.73
C LEU A 581 -18.85 16.14 -20.91
N PHE A 582 -19.06 16.90 -21.99
CA PHE A 582 -18.10 16.97 -23.09
C PHE A 582 -16.76 17.57 -22.65
N GLU A 583 -16.75 18.63 -21.83
CA GLU A 583 -15.53 19.21 -21.27
C GLU A 583 -14.76 18.19 -20.41
N LEU A 584 -15.46 17.40 -19.59
CA LEU A 584 -14.84 16.35 -18.79
C LEU A 584 -14.28 15.23 -19.68
N ALA A 585 -15.02 14.80 -20.71
CA ALA A 585 -14.52 13.81 -21.68
C ALA A 585 -13.25 14.28 -22.35
N GLU A 586 -13.21 15.55 -22.82
CA GLU A 586 -12.03 16.14 -23.45
C GLU A 586 -10.83 16.23 -22.49
N ARG A 587 -11.07 16.59 -21.22
CA ARG A 587 -10.02 16.66 -20.19
C ARG A 587 -9.41 15.28 -19.94
N GLN A 588 -10.23 14.23 -19.86
CA GLN A 588 -9.72 12.86 -19.69
C GLN A 588 -8.97 12.36 -20.94
N ALA A 589 -9.45 12.70 -22.12
CA ALA A 589 -8.75 12.37 -23.38
C ALA A 589 -7.36 13.00 -23.45
N LYS A 590 -7.21 14.28 -23.05
CA LYS A 590 -5.93 15.00 -23.01
C LYS A 590 -4.89 14.36 -22.09
N VAL A 591 -5.31 13.69 -21.04
CA VAL A 591 -4.41 12.97 -20.11
C VAL A 591 -4.30 11.46 -20.40
N GLY A 592 -4.82 11.00 -21.54
CA GLY A 592 -4.73 9.62 -21.99
C GLY A 592 -5.66 8.63 -21.29
N LYS A 593 -6.62 9.10 -20.51
CA LYS A 593 -7.61 8.27 -19.80
C LYS A 593 -8.83 7.95 -20.67
N TYR A 594 -8.60 7.24 -21.76
CA TYR A 594 -9.63 6.99 -22.78
C TYR A 594 -10.82 6.15 -22.33
N ASN A 595 -10.64 5.25 -21.35
CA ASN A 595 -11.76 4.53 -20.75
C ASN A 595 -12.73 5.49 -20.04
N ASP A 596 -12.20 6.44 -19.28
CA ASP A 596 -13.02 7.46 -18.62
C ASP A 596 -13.70 8.37 -19.64
N THR A 597 -12.99 8.74 -20.73
CA THR A 597 -13.55 9.52 -21.85
C THR A 597 -14.79 8.85 -22.45
N VAL A 598 -14.69 7.55 -22.74
CA VAL A 598 -15.81 6.75 -23.27
C VAL A 598 -16.99 6.70 -22.29
N LEU A 599 -16.72 6.60 -20.99
CA LEU A 599 -17.77 6.63 -19.96
C LEU A 599 -18.54 7.96 -19.95
N TYR A 600 -17.88 9.10 -20.14
CA TYR A 600 -18.55 10.40 -20.25
C TYR A 600 -19.43 10.49 -21.50
N TYR A 601 -18.97 9.98 -22.65
CA TYR A 601 -19.81 9.89 -23.84
C TYR A 601 -21.02 8.96 -23.63
N ASP A 602 -20.85 7.83 -22.96
CA ASP A 602 -21.99 6.96 -22.62
C ASP A 602 -23.02 7.65 -21.72
N GLN A 603 -22.55 8.48 -20.79
CA GLN A 603 -23.46 9.28 -19.95
C GLN A 603 -24.24 10.29 -20.77
N ILE A 604 -23.60 11.00 -21.71
CA ILE A 604 -24.31 11.93 -22.60
C ILE A 604 -25.35 11.18 -23.42
N ILE A 605 -24.99 10.04 -24.01
CA ILE A 605 -25.88 9.19 -24.83
C ILE A 605 -27.10 8.74 -24.02
N SER A 606 -26.92 8.38 -22.76
CA SER A 606 -28.00 7.90 -21.90
C SER A 606 -28.88 9.03 -21.34
N ALA A 607 -28.25 10.15 -20.96
CA ALA A 607 -28.93 11.24 -20.29
C ALA A 607 -29.67 12.22 -21.25
N PHE A 608 -29.15 12.36 -22.49
CA PHE A 608 -29.65 13.30 -23.50
C PHE A 608 -30.00 12.58 -24.82
N PRO A 609 -30.81 11.50 -24.80
CA PRO A 609 -31.05 10.66 -25.97
C PRO A 609 -31.75 11.38 -27.10
N ASN A 610 -31.45 10.93 -28.33
CA ASN A 610 -32.14 11.36 -29.58
C ASN A 610 -31.98 12.86 -29.91
N GLY A 611 -30.91 13.49 -29.41
CA GLY A 611 -30.59 14.89 -29.64
C GLY A 611 -29.25 15.12 -30.32
N LYS A 612 -28.90 16.39 -30.48
CA LYS A 612 -27.63 16.84 -31.03
C LYS A 612 -26.44 16.32 -30.20
N ASP A 613 -26.61 16.27 -28.90
CA ASP A 613 -25.56 15.88 -27.97
C ASP A 613 -25.28 14.36 -28.02
N ASP A 614 -26.33 13.55 -28.05
CA ASP A 614 -26.25 12.12 -28.27
C ASP A 614 -25.59 11.76 -29.62
N TYR A 615 -26.03 12.43 -30.68
CA TYR A 615 -25.42 12.28 -32.02
C TYR A 615 -23.88 12.49 -31.99
N LYS A 616 -23.45 13.63 -31.45
CA LYS A 616 -22.04 13.97 -31.32
C LYS A 616 -21.31 12.99 -30.40
N ALA A 617 -21.88 12.65 -29.25
CA ALA A 617 -21.26 11.77 -28.26
C ALA A 617 -21.07 10.34 -28.80
N MET A 618 -22.04 9.79 -29.56
CA MET A 618 -21.91 8.47 -30.20
C MET A 618 -20.77 8.42 -31.21
N PHE A 619 -20.64 9.46 -32.05
CA PHE A 619 -19.53 9.54 -32.99
C PHE A 619 -18.19 9.62 -32.27
N MET A 620 -18.03 10.54 -31.29
CA MET A 620 -16.80 10.73 -30.53
C MET A 620 -16.41 9.50 -29.73
N LYS A 621 -17.39 8.74 -29.23
CA LYS A 621 -17.14 7.44 -28.59
C LYS A 621 -16.51 6.44 -29.55
N GLY A 622 -17.11 6.25 -30.76
CA GLY A 622 -16.60 5.34 -31.76
C GLY A 622 -15.19 5.73 -32.22
N PHE A 623 -14.96 7.03 -32.40
CA PHE A 623 -13.66 7.58 -32.76
C PHE A 623 -12.60 7.32 -31.68
N THR A 624 -12.94 7.55 -30.41
CA THR A 624 -12.03 7.27 -29.27
C THR A 624 -11.69 5.79 -29.18
N GLN A 625 -12.65 4.91 -29.37
CA GLN A 625 -12.45 3.46 -29.35
C GLN A 625 -11.54 3.00 -30.48
N SER A 626 -11.67 3.60 -31.69
CA SER A 626 -10.85 3.27 -32.85
C SER A 626 -9.42 3.79 -32.71
N GLU A 627 -9.27 5.09 -32.54
CA GLU A 627 -7.98 5.79 -32.73
C GLU A 627 -7.09 5.72 -31.48
N TYR A 628 -7.69 5.77 -30.29
CA TYR A 628 -6.91 5.91 -29.05
C TYR A 628 -6.88 4.63 -28.21
N MET A 629 -7.95 3.82 -28.26
CA MET A 629 -8.02 2.57 -27.48
C MET A 629 -7.62 1.34 -28.28
N ASN A 630 -7.53 1.46 -29.61
CA ASN A 630 -7.32 0.35 -30.55
C ASN A 630 -8.34 -0.78 -30.34
N ASP A 631 -9.55 -0.45 -29.86
CA ASP A 631 -10.65 -1.38 -29.63
C ASP A 631 -11.55 -1.44 -30.87
N LYS A 632 -11.03 -2.12 -31.89
CA LYS A 632 -11.67 -2.27 -33.20
C LYS A 632 -13.09 -2.85 -33.10
N GLN A 633 -13.30 -3.80 -32.20
CA GLN A 633 -14.60 -4.48 -32.09
C GLN A 633 -15.67 -3.56 -31.52
N SER A 634 -15.37 -2.82 -30.46
CA SER A 634 -16.28 -1.85 -29.85
C SER A 634 -16.56 -0.66 -30.79
N ALA A 635 -15.52 -0.20 -31.51
CA ALA A 635 -15.67 0.87 -32.49
C ALA A 635 -16.63 0.49 -33.63
N ILE A 636 -16.50 -0.71 -34.22
CA ILE A 636 -17.42 -1.24 -35.24
C ILE A 636 -18.86 -1.26 -34.71
N GLN A 637 -19.08 -1.75 -33.49
CA GLN A 637 -20.41 -1.78 -32.89
C GLN A 637 -20.99 -0.38 -32.68
N THR A 638 -20.15 0.57 -32.22
CA THR A 638 -20.58 1.95 -31.97
C THR A 638 -20.95 2.66 -33.25
N PHE A 639 -20.09 2.62 -34.29
CA PHE A 639 -20.39 3.25 -35.58
C PHE A 639 -21.57 2.60 -36.31
N SER A 640 -21.73 1.26 -36.23
CA SER A 640 -22.90 0.58 -36.78
C SER A 640 -24.20 1.04 -36.10
N LYS A 641 -24.22 1.15 -34.78
CA LYS A 641 -25.36 1.67 -34.03
C LYS A 641 -25.62 3.14 -34.32
N PHE A 642 -24.54 3.93 -34.48
CA PHE A 642 -24.65 5.35 -34.83
C PHE A 642 -25.35 5.55 -36.17
N LEU A 643 -24.88 4.88 -37.23
CA LEU A 643 -25.46 4.96 -38.56
C LEU A 643 -26.90 4.40 -38.64
N GLN A 644 -27.21 3.40 -37.83
CA GLN A 644 -28.56 2.86 -37.71
C GLN A 644 -29.51 3.85 -37.04
N LYS A 645 -29.05 4.52 -35.96
CA LYS A 645 -29.85 5.45 -35.18
C LYS A 645 -30.01 6.78 -35.87
N TYR A 646 -29.01 7.23 -36.58
CA TYR A 646 -28.93 8.49 -37.30
C TYR A 646 -28.58 8.23 -38.77
N PRO A 647 -29.55 7.96 -39.64
CA PRO A 647 -29.30 7.66 -41.05
C PRO A 647 -28.81 8.86 -41.86
N GLU A 648 -29.03 10.08 -41.36
CA GLU A 648 -28.61 11.34 -41.98
C GLU A 648 -27.97 12.27 -40.97
N GLY A 649 -26.89 12.99 -41.36
CA GLY A 649 -26.18 13.94 -40.52
C GLY A 649 -24.79 14.28 -41.02
N GLU A 650 -24.22 15.35 -40.48
CA GLU A 650 -22.88 15.87 -40.90
C GLU A 650 -21.73 14.85 -40.71
N LEU A 651 -21.78 14.04 -39.65
CA LEU A 651 -20.76 13.06 -39.33
C LEU A 651 -21.00 11.67 -39.92
N ASN A 652 -22.08 11.47 -40.68
CA ASN A 652 -22.43 10.14 -41.19
C ASN A 652 -21.44 9.64 -42.25
N ALA A 653 -20.95 10.55 -43.12
CA ALA A 653 -19.93 10.19 -44.12
C ALA A 653 -18.63 9.73 -43.43
N ASP A 654 -18.19 10.46 -42.40
CA ASP A 654 -16.99 10.11 -41.63
C ASP A 654 -17.17 8.81 -40.86
N ALA A 655 -18.33 8.61 -40.23
CA ALA A 655 -18.65 7.36 -39.53
C ALA A 655 -18.67 6.15 -40.47
N GLN A 656 -19.19 6.33 -41.71
CA GLN A 656 -19.20 5.24 -42.71
C GLN A 656 -17.77 4.92 -43.18
N VAL A 657 -16.94 5.94 -43.44
CA VAL A 657 -15.52 5.75 -43.80
C VAL A 657 -14.79 5.00 -42.68
N MET A 658 -14.95 5.42 -41.41
CA MET A 658 -14.35 4.74 -40.27
C MET A 658 -14.81 3.28 -40.16
N LEU A 659 -16.08 3.01 -40.35
CA LEU A 659 -16.64 1.66 -40.32
C LEU A 659 -16.08 0.79 -41.46
N ASP A 660 -15.96 1.34 -42.68
CA ASP A 660 -15.43 0.62 -43.85
C ASP A 660 -13.93 0.28 -43.68
N ILE A 661 -13.15 1.21 -43.15
CA ILE A 661 -11.73 0.96 -42.75
C ILE A 661 -11.65 -0.15 -41.70
N LEU A 662 -12.41 -0.03 -40.62
CA LEU A 662 -12.43 -1.02 -39.53
C LEU A 662 -12.90 -2.41 -39.98
N THR A 663 -13.77 -2.50 -40.97
CA THR A 663 -14.27 -3.76 -41.52
C THR A 663 -13.45 -4.29 -42.70
N GLY A 664 -12.45 -3.53 -43.20
CA GLY A 664 -11.58 -3.93 -44.29
C GLY A 664 -12.23 -3.80 -45.67
N LYS A 665 -13.27 -2.98 -45.80
CA LYS A 665 -13.95 -2.74 -47.10
C LYS A 665 -13.29 -1.66 -47.94
N THR A 666 -12.45 -0.80 -47.34
CA THR A 666 -11.66 0.23 -48.01
C THR A 666 -10.21 0.10 -47.57
N SER A 667 -9.27 -0.06 -48.51
CA SER A 667 -7.84 0.21 -48.28
C SER A 667 -7.62 1.71 -48.45
N ILE A 668 -6.96 2.32 -47.49
CA ILE A 668 -6.47 3.70 -47.64
C ILE A 668 -5.35 3.62 -48.67
N GLU A 669 -5.58 4.00 -49.92
CA GLU A 669 -4.49 4.43 -50.82
C GLU A 669 -4.04 5.78 -50.30
N ILE A 670 -2.89 5.80 -49.61
CA ILE A 670 -2.19 7.05 -49.28
C ILE A 670 -1.67 7.58 -50.62
N PRO A 671 -2.05 8.78 -51.03
CA PRO A 671 -1.43 9.38 -52.21
C PRO A 671 0.06 9.60 -51.93
N ASP A 672 0.93 9.18 -52.89
CA ASP A 672 2.39 9.24 -52.81
C ASP A 672 2.95 10.70 -52.77
N ASP A 673 2.11 11.72 -52.72
CA ASP A 673 2.48 13.12 -52.89
C ASP A 673 2.48 13.99 -51.59
N LEU A 674 2.47 13.40 -50.40
CA LEU A 674 2.68 14.16 -49.17
C LEU A 674 4.15 14.11 -48.74
N GLU A 675 5.02 14.82 -49.44
CA GLU A 675 6.31 15.28 -48.90
C GLU A 675 6.04 16.21 -47.72
N LEU A 676 6.43 15.74 -46.52
CA LEU A 676 6.52 16.58 -45.34
C LEU A 676 7.58 17.65 -45.59
N GLN A 677 7.16 18.89 -45.79
CA GLN A 677 8.05 20.03 -45.66
C GLN A 677 8.37 20.26 -44.18
N ASP A 678 9.67 20.31 -43.88
CA ASP A 678 10.33 20.49 -42.59
C ASP A 678 9.78 21.62 -41.69
#